data_de71d89146086819faae8f61cba9ddcf
#
_entry.id   de71d89146086819faae8f61cba9ddcf
#
_cell.length_a   1.000
_cell.length_b   1.000
_cell.length_c   1.000
_cell.angle_alpha   90.00
_cell.angle_beta   90.00
_cell.angle_gamma   90.00
#
_symmetry.space_group_name_H-M   'P 1'
#
loop_
_entity.id
_entity.type
_entity.pdbx_description
1 polymer ?
#
loop_
_entity_poly.entity_id
_entity_poly.type
_entity_poly.pdbx_seq_one_letter_code
_entity_poly.pdbx_strand_id
1 'polypeptide(L)'
;MLSIDRQGVQVFFTAFAFFFIETAFFHILHFTHDNLEATLVISYALLGLALGSLVSYLVYRIKTINFPLLVLLFILSTVLAFLNITRAPRVVHLSPLMIFPFMMGNIIITFFLRAGNSNRMYFYDLFGATCGIFFSVATIPLLKTENALLLCMAVLCAVGFVYTGEYARTKLLRLALSVLFVVSLGTMIANLQLHFLDLEHFAKGGGTKLEKDFSSFRRRSMPLLFSRDNLVTRISIYKDAADRTYETQGDDPSEKIYWTCFDGDSNDVIDSAPPYQFRNDPRIPFMYYEDGRQYTLFDLPPEVFVIGASAQGIVKSIKFLVKDPSLIDAVEINPAIVELMRNELFELSGRAYEDVEVERIDARAHLKHSRKRYDLITMLNTYTMHNIGYFGEPDFVHTRDAIDRYLDRLNDGGFLLFEERDINERCRYGIFKLLNNCLTALEDRGWQEPERHFFIYNVNTSKSKYRLGWYTMIVVKKTPITDAELAYFRKWIDSRHYIEYELEQEVAPDMDFTFNYHTQLEYLPGEVSATAYFQFMEGVNRTAVFGPDVRLSPTTDMKPYIFDVYTDRTDVKKLLLKMGTMCAGVFCLALLLFFLTQRETPAAASVPFILYFLLLGLGYFVIEIALMKFYQSHTGSPTNSLIFVLAGLLLSSGLGSYFSRGYSPKKAAWSFVGIVVFASYHIFLGRNLLSWFGTSMLVENIMISLTVIPLGFCMGIPFPFGIEQVKRIFTEKRVPIFVAINSLASAFGITFGLFLSIALGFIGTAVVGVGCYACAL
;
A
#
# COMPACT_ATOMS: atom_id res chain seq x y z
N MET A 1 29.50 -30.75 14.90
CA MET A 1 29.56 -29.88 13.71
C MET A 1 28.29 -30.11 12.88
N LEU A 2 27.38 -29.16 12.82
CA LEU A 2 26.22 -29.18 11.94
C LEU A 2 26.75 -29.13 10.48
N SER A 3 26.65 -30.24 9.76
CA SER A 3 26.94 -30.23 8.32
C SER A 3 25.94 -29.26 7.67
N ILE A 4 26.45 -28.13 7.19
CA ILE A 4 25.62 -27.13 6.45
C ILE A 4 24.99 -27.86 5.29
N ASP A 5 23.67 -27.88 5.22
CA ASP A 5 22.94 -28.45 4.09
C ASP A 5 23.10 -27.52 2.88
N ARG A 6 24.03 -27.90 2.02
CA ARG A 6 24.35 -27.10 0.81
C ARG A 6 23.14 -26.86 -0.08
N GLN A 7 22.27 -27.85 -0.24
CA GLN A 7 21.04 -27.71 -1.04
C GLN A 7 20.07 -26.73 -0.37
N GLY A 8 19.91 -26.83 0.96
CA GLY A 8 19.12 -25.89 1.72
C GLY A 8 19.62 -24.46 1.62
N VAL A 9 20.94 -24.23 1.64
CA VAL A 9 21.53 -22.90 1.48
C VAL A 9 21.25 -22.33 0.07
N GLN A 10 21.31 -23.16 -0.97
CA GLN A 10 20.97 -22.74 -2.34
C GLN A 10 19.51 -22.32 -2.46
N VAL A 11 18.59 -23.09 -1.86
CA VAL A 11 17.15 -22.74 -1.80
C VAL A 11 16.94 -21.46 -1.01
N PHE A 12 17.56 -21.33 0.16
CA PHE A 12 17.47 -20.15 1.01
C PHE A 12 17.84 -18.86 0.28
N PHE A 13 19.02 -18.81 -0.36
CA PHE A 13 19.44 -17.58 -1.06
C PHE A 13 18.61 -17.31 -2.31
N THR A 14 18.07 -18.33 -2.96
CA THR A 14 17.15 -18.16 -4.09
C THR A 14 15.84 -17.54 -3.61
N ALA A 15 15.25 -18.03 -2.56
CA ALA A 15 14.00 -17.52 -1.98
C ALA A 15 14.19 -16.13 -1.35
N PHE A 16 15.31 -15.89 -0.69
CA PHE A 16 15.71 -14.58 -0.19
C PHE A 16 15.70 -13.52 -1.29
N ALA A 17 16.41 -13.81 -2.39
CA ALA A 17 16.48 -12.87 -3.51
C ALA A 17 15.13 -12.74 -4.23
N PHE A 18 14.37 -13.80 -4.30
CA PHE A 18 13.05 -13.85 -4.89
C PHE A 18 12.11 -12.84 -4.24
N PHE A 19 11.96 -12.92 -2.92
CA PHE A 19 11.09 -12.02 -2.19
C PHE A 19 11.60 -10.56 -2.22
N PHE A 20 12.92 -10.39 -2.13
CA PHE A 20 13.52 -9.07 -2.24
C PHE A 20 13.23 -8.41 -3.61
N ILE A 21 13.44 -9.15 -4.73
CA ILE A 21 13.19 -8.66 -6.09
C ILE A 21 11.69 -8.34 -6.29
N GLU A 22 10.80 -9.17 -5.74
CA GLU A 22 9.37 -8.92 -5.75
C GLU A 22 9.03 -7.59 -5.07
N THR A 23 9.55 -7.35 -3.87
CA THR A 23 9.36 -6.10 -3.13
C THR A 23 9.96 -4.91 -3.90
N ALA A 24 11.15 -5.05 -4.46
CA ALA A 24 11.80 -3.99 -5.24
C ALA A 24 10.99 -3.65 -6.52
N PHE A 25 10.49 -4.66 -7.24
CA PHE A 25 9.68 -4.44 -8.45
C PHE A 25 8.32 -3.84 -8.10
N PHE A 26 7.69 -4.26 -7.01
CA PHE A 26 6.48 -3.61 -6.50
C PHE A 26 6.72 -2.12 -6.29
N HIS A 27 7.80 -1.76 -5.60
CA HIS A 27 8.16 -0.38 -5.31
C HIS A 27 8.45 0.44 -6.58
N ILE A 28 9.21 -0.14 -7.54
CA ILE A 28 9.52 0.50 -8.82
C ILE A 28 8.25 0.74 -9.63
N LEU A 29 7.35 -0.24 -9.69
CA LEU A 29 6.10 -0.10 -10.44
C LEU A 29 5.13 0.86 -9.77
N HIS A 30 5.08 0.86 -8.44
CA HIS A 30 4.29 1.83 -7.69
C HIS A 30 4.73 3.26 -8.00
N PHE A 31 6.03 3.49 -8.16
CA PHE A 31 6.58 4.78 -8.56
C PHE A 31 6.35 5.11 -10.04
N THR A 32 6.50 4.14 -10.95
CA THR A 32 6.52 4.39 -12.40
C THR A 32 5.19 4.15 -13.11
N HIS A 33 4.29 3.35 -12.54
CA HIS A 33 3.03 2.91 -13.13
C HIS A 33 1.86 3.08 -12.15
N ASP A 34 0.66 2.67 -12.55
CA ASP A 34 -0.54 2.77 -11.71
C ASP A 34 -0.54 1.72 -10.59
N ASN A 35 -1.18 2.02 -9.45
CA ASN A 35 -1.31 1.13 -8.29
C ASN A 35 -1.88 -0.26 -8.63
N LEU A 36 -2.80 -0.30 -9.61
CA LEU A 36 -3.36 -1.54 -10.10
C LEU A 36 -2.28 -2.46 -10.69
N GLU A 37 -1.34 -1.89 -11.44
CA GLU A 37 -0.24 -2.63 -12.06
C GLU A 37 0.79 -3.07 -11.02
N ALA A 38 1.09 -2.24 -10.03
CA ALA A 38 1.96 -2.61 -8.92
C ALA A 38 1.39 -3.81 -8.14
N THR A 39 0.09 -3.83 -7.87
CA THR A 39 -0.58 -4.96 -7.18
C THR A 39 -0.47 -6.28 -7.96
N LEU A 40 -0.37 -6.23 -9.28
CA LEU A 40 -0.22 -7.43 -10.11
C LEU A 40 1.18 -8.07 -10.05
N VAL A 41 2.20 -7.37 -9.54
CA VAL A 41 3.58 -7.91 -9.45
C VAL A 41 3.63 -9.24 -8.75
N ILE A 42 2.96 -9.34 -7.59
CA ILE A 42 2.92 -10.58 -6.81
C ILE A 42 2.28 -11.72 -7.61
N SER A 43 1.19 -11.42 -8.34
CA SER A 43 0.54 -12.41 -9.20
C SER A 43 1.46 -12.85 -10.36
N TYR A 44 2.24 -11.92 -10.95
CA TYR A 44 3.22 -12.27 -12.00
C TYR A 44 4.41 -13.06 -11.44
N ALA A 45 4.85 -12.74 -10.23
CA ALA A 45 5.88 -13.52 -9.53
C ALA A 45 5.44 -14.99 -9.38
N LEU A 46 4.23 -15.21 -8.86
CA LEU A 46 3.68 -16.56 -8.69
C LEU A 46 3.38 -17.27 -10.01
N LEU A 47 3.00 -16.53 -11.07
CA LEU A 47 2.89 -17.09 -12.42
C LEU A 47 4.28 -17.53 -12.92
N GLY A 48 5.32 -16.76 -12.65
CA GLY A 48 6.71 -17.15 -12.92
C GLY A 48 7.12 -18.41 -12.18
N LEU A 49 6.70 -18.57 -10.92
CA LEU A 49 6.88 -19.82 -10.14
C LEU A 49 6.23 -21.00 -10.84
N ALA A 50 4.99 -20.84 -11.29
CA ALA A 50 4.29 -21.92 -12.00
C ALA A 50 5.01 -22.32 -13.29
N LEU A 51 5.41 -21.36 -14.12
CA LEU A 51 6.15 -21.61 -15.36
C LEU A 51 7.52 -22.23 -15.08
N GLY A 52 8.26 -21.77 -14.08
CA GLY A 52 9.54 -22.37 -13.67
C GLY A 52 9.38 -23.82 -13.24
N SER A 53 8.29 -24.15 -12.54
CA SER A 53 7.95 -25.53 -12.21
C SER A 53 7.67 -26.38 -13.45
N LEU A 54 6.92 -25.86 -14.44
CA LEU A 54 6.68 -26.58 -15.71
C LEU A 54 7.96 -26.79 -16.51
N VAL A 55 8.83 -25.79 -16.58
CA VAL A 55 10.18 -25.96 -17.18
C VAL A 55 10.96 -27.04 -16.44
N SER A 56 10.97 -27.04 -15.11
CA SER A 56 11.62 -28.08 -14.29
C SER A 56 11.04 -29.47 -14.58
N TYR A 57 9.73 -29.57 -14.90
CA TYR A 57 9.12 -30.82 -15.33
C TYR A 57 9.62 -31.26 -16.72
N LEU A 58 9.70 -30.36 -17.70
CA LEU A 58 10.18 -30.69 -19.05
C LEU A 58 11.64 -31.15 -19.04
N VAL A 59 12.44 -30.62 -18.16
CA VAL A 59 13.86 -31.00 -17.98
C VAL A 59 14.09 -32.06 -16.90
N TYR A 60 13.08 -32.84 -16.53
CA TYR A 60 13.15 -33.81 -15.44
C TYR A 60 14.26 -34.88 -15.58
N ARG A 61 14.73 -35.13 -16.79
CA ARG A 61 15.82 -36.07 -17.07
C ARG A 61 17.17 -35.58 -16.56
N ILE A 62 17.31 -34.28 -16.33
CA ILE A 62 18.52 -33.69 -15.77
C ILE A 62 18.59 -34.06 -14.29
N LYS A 63 19.64 -34.84 -13.93
CA LYS A 63 19.85 -35.32 -12.55
C LYS A 63 20.53 -34.28 -11.66
N THR A 64 21.27 -33.34 -12.26
CA THR A 64 21.99 -32.27 -11.55
C THR A 64 21.77 -30.96 -12.28
N ILE A 65 21.46 -29.91 -11.53
CA ILE A 65 21.38 -28.55 -12.09
C ILE A 65 22.70 -27.82 -11.87
N ASN A 66 23.07 -27.00 -12.83
CA ASN A 66 24.18 -26.08 -12.67
C ASN A 66 23.67 -24.82 -11.94
N PHE A 67 23.68 -24.85 -10.59
CA PHE A 67 23.17 -23.75 -9.76
C PHE A 67 23.82 -22.39 -10.11
N PRO A 68 25.17 -22.27 -10.24
CA PRO A 68 25.78 -21.00 -10.65
C PRO A 68 25.28 -20.45 -11.99
N LEU A 69 25.01 -21.32 -12.98
CA LEU A 69 24.44 -20.91 -14.26
C LEU A 69 23.02 -20.36 -14.11
N LEU A 70 22.19 -21.04 -13.32
CA LEU A 70 20.82 -20.57 -13.07
C LEU A 70 20.81 -19.26 -12.27
N VAL A 71 21.72 -19.05 -11.33
CA VAL A 71 21.93 -17.78 -10.65
C VAL A 71 22.31 -16.68 -11.64
N LEU A 72 23.24 -16.95 -12.56
CA LEU A 72 23.59 -15.99 -13.61
C LEU A 72 22.38 -15.62 -14.48
N LEU A 73 21.59 -16.60 -14.91
CA LEU A 73 20.37 -16.36 -15.70
C LEU A 73 19.29 -15.61 -14.89
N PHE A 74 19.19 -15.89 -13.60
CA PHE A 74 18.30 -15.18 -12.68
C PHE A 74 18.68 -13.69 -12.60
N ILE A 75 19.96 -13.37 -12.40
CA ILE A 75 20.46 -11.99 -12.35
C ILE A 75 20.24 -11.30 -13.70
N LEU A 76 20.61 -11.91 -14.80
CA LEU A 76 20.45 -11.32 -16.15
C LEU A 76 18.97 -11.05 -16.47
N SER A 77 18.07 -11.96 -16.12
CA SER A 77 16.64 -11.76 -16.30
C SER A 77 16.08 -10.65 -15.40
N THR A 78 16.62 -10.48 -14.19
CA THR A 78 16.26 -9.37 -13.28
C THR A 78 16.69 -8.03 -13.86
N VAL A 79 17.92 -7.94 -14.38
CA VAL A 79 18.42 -6.73 -15.07
C VAL A 79 17.56 -6.41 -16.29
N LEU A 80 17.22 -7.41 -17.09
CA LEU A 80 16.36 -7.23 -18.26
C LEU A 80 14.96 -6.75 -17.88
N ALA A 81 14.36 -7.33 -16.83
CA ALA A 81 13.07 -6.90 -16.32
C ALA A 81 13.12 -5.45 -15.77
N PHE A 82 14.15 -5.11 -15.01
CA PHE A 82 14.38 -3.75 -14.52
C PHE A 82 14.48 -2.73 -15.65
N LEU A 83 15.32 -3.01 -16.65
CA LEU A 83 15.48 -2.12 -17.82
C LEU A 83 14.18 -1.99 -18.62
N ASN A 84 13.40 -3.05 -18.71
CA ASN A 84 12.12 -3.02 -19.40
C ASN A 84 11.09 -2.14 -18.63
N ILE A 85 10.96 -2.31 -17.33
CA ILE A 85 10.03 -1.51 -16.50
C ILE A 85 10.41 -0.02 -16.56
N THR A 86 11.70 0.31 -16.50
CA THR A 86 12.17 1.69 -16.45
C THR A 86 12.20 2.40 -17.79
N ARG A 87 12.32 1.67 -18.92
CA ARG A 87 12.49 2.24 -20.27
C ARG A 87 11.29 2.07 -21.19
N ALA A 88 10.28 1.25 -20.82
CA ALA A 88 9.18 0.95 -21.73
C ALA A 88 8.21 2.13 -21.84
N PRO A 89 8.09 2.79 -23.01
CA PRO A 89 7.03 3.75 -23.23
C PRO A 89 5.69 3.03 -23.41
N ARG A 90 4.64 3.58 -22.85
CA ARG A 90 3.17 3.48 -23.10
C ARG A 90 2.55 2.22 -23.75
N VAL A 91 3.27 1.32 -24.37
CA VAL A 91 2.68 0.34 -25.33
C VAL A 91 2.64 -1.07 -24.79
N VAL A 92 3.33 -1.38 -23.73
CA VAL A 92 3.39 -2.75 -23.22
C VAL A 92 2.81 -2.80 -21.81
N HIS A 93 1.53 -3.10 -21.75
CA HIS A 93 0.93 -3.64 -20.54
C HIS A 93 1.86 -4.66 -19.92
N LEU A 94 2.39 -4.38 -18.76
CA LEU A 94 3.27 -5.21 -17.93
C LEU A 94 3.96 -6.31 -18.69
N SER A 95 5.20 -6.04 -18.97
CA SER A 95 6.01 -6.91 -19.80
C SER A 95 6.06 -8.32 -19.24
N PRO A 96 5.77 -9.35 -20.03
CA PRO A 96 6.03 -10.73 -19.65
C PRO A 96 7.46 -10.97 -19.15
N LEU A 97 8.39 -10.03 -19.43
CA LEU A 97 9.78 -10.09 -18.98
C LEU A 97 9.90 -10.11 -17.45
N MET A 98 8.94 -9.53 -16.71
CA MET A 98 8.92 -9.62 -15.25
C MET A 98 8.73 -11.05 -14.72
N ILE A 99 8.14 -11.92 -15.52
CA ILE A 99 7.92 -13.32 -15.15
C ILE A 99 9.24 -14.11 -15.12
N PHE A 100 10.21 -13.72 -15.96
CA PHE A 100 11.44 -14.51 -16.16
C PHE A 100 12.33 -14.63 -14.90
N PRO A 101 12.61 -13.59 -14.11
CA PRO A 101 13.39 -13.75 -12.88
C PRO A 101 12.79 -14.82 -11.98
N PHE A 102 11.49 -14.73 -11.78
CA PHE A 102 10.75 -15.64 -10.91
C PHE A 102 10.71 -17.07 -11.47
N MET A 103 10.62 -17.21 -12.80
CA MET A 103 10.73 -18.49 -13.47
C MET A 103 12.10 -19.12 -13.26
N MET A 104 13.20 -18.36 -13.42
CA MET A 104 14.56 -18.86 -13.25
C MET A 104 14.83 -19.29 -11.80
N GLY A 105 14.44 -18.48 -10.82
CA GLY A 105 14.59 -18.83 -9.39
C GLY A 105 13.79 -20.09 -9.04
N ASN A 106 12.56 -20.22 -9.54
CA ASN A 106 11.74 -21.38 -9.20
C ASN A 106 12.18 -22.70 -9.84
N ILE A 107 12.91 -22.68 -10.93
CA ILE A 107 13.56 -23.91 -11.44
C ILE A 107 14.46 -24.50 -10.37
N ILE A 108 15.21 -23.67 -9.63
CA ILE A 108 16.10 -24.08 -8.53
C ILE A 108 15.27 -24.68 -7.39
N ILE A 109 14.30 -23.94 -6.88
CA ILE A 109 13.46 -24.35 -5.74
C ILE A 109 12.73 -25.67 -6.04
N THR A 110 12.06 -25.75 -7.18
CA THR A 110 11.30 -26.94 -7.59
C THR A 110 12.20 -28.15 -7.80
N PHE A 111 13.43 -27.96 -8.34
CA PHE A 111 14.39 -29.04 -8.47
C PHE A 111 14.74 -29.65 -7.12
N PHE A 112 15.04 -28.83 -6.10
CA PHE A 112 15.41 -29.32 -4.79
C PHE A 112 14.21 -29.85 -3.98
N LEU A 113 13.01 -29.30 -4.15
CA LEU A 113 11.78 -29.88 -3.63
C LEU A 113 11.54 -31.30 -4.16
N ARG A 114 11.85 -31.54 -5.45
CA ARG A 114 11.77 -32.85 -6.09
C ARG A 114 12.83 -33.81 -5.57
N ALA A 115 14.11 -33.39 -5.62
CA ALA A 115 15.27 -34.27 -5.39
C ALA A 115 15.58 -34.46 -3.89
N GLY A 116 15.26 -33.48 -3.05
CA GLY A 116 15.55 -33.47 -1.63
C GLY A 116 14.36 -33.87 -0.74
N ASN A 117 14.52 -33.64 0.55
CA ASN A 117 13.44 -33.75 1.53
C ASN A 117 12.56 -32.50 1.43
N SER A 118 11.29 -32.64 1.01
CA SER A 118 10.40 -31.53 0.72
C SER A 118 10.14 -30.65 1.95
N ASN A 119 9.99 -31.23 3.13
CA ASN A 119 9.80 -30.48 4.37
C ASN A 119 10.97 -29.56 4.69
N ARG A 120 12.20 -30.08 4.49
CA ARG A 120 13.41 -29.30 4.75
C ARG A 120 13.65 -28.24 3.70
N MET A 121 13.44 -28.55 2.43
CA MET A 121 13.59 -27.58 1.34
C MET A 121 12.55 -26.45 1.45
N TYR A 122 11.31 -26.78 1.79
CA TYR A 122 10.26 -25.77 1.99
C TYR A 122 10.51 -24.89 3.24
N PHE A 123 11.14 -25.45 4.28
CA PHE A 123 11.63 -24.62 5.39
C PHE A 123 12.66 -23.58 4.93
N TYR A 124 13.67 -23.99 4.15
CA TYR A 124 14.68 -23.05 3.65
C TYR A 124 14.10 -22.02 2.70
N ASP A 125 13.11 -22.39 1.91
CA ASP A 125 12.36 -21.48 1.03
C ASP A 125 11.66 -20.38 1.84
N LEU A 126 10.81 -20.73 2.79
CA LEU A 126 10.09 -19.77 3.62
C LEU A 126 11.00 -18.96 4.55
N PHE A 127 12.05 -19.57 5.07
CA PHE A 127 13.04 -18.87 5.91
C PHE A 127 13.85 -17.86 5.06
N GLY A 128 14.23 -18.22 3.83
CA GLY A 128 14.87 -17.32 2.90
C GLY A 128 13.97 -16.13 2.56
N ALA A 129 12.69 -16.37 2.23
CA ALA A 129 11.70 -15.33 1.98
C ALA A 129 11.55 -14.37 3.18
N THR A 130 11.46 -14.92 4.41
CA THR A 130 11.42 -14.11 5.64
C THR A 130 12.64 -13.20 5.78
N CYS A 131 13.84 -13.75 5.56
CA CYS A 131 15.07 -12.95 5.58
C CYS A 131 15.10 -11.90 4.46
N GLY A 132 14.51 -12.18 3.30
CA GLY A 132 14.34 -11.24 2.20
C GLY A 132 13.47 -10.04 2.59
N ILE A 133 12.38 -10.26 3.35
CA ILE A 133 11.55 -9.19 3.92
C ILE A 133 12.41 -8.28 4.82
N PHE A 134 13.08 -8.85 5.80
CA PHE A 134 13.90 -8.05 6.72
C PHE A 134 15.02 -7.30 6.00
N PHE A 135 15.61 -7.90 4.98
CA PHE A 135 16.62 -7.24 4.16
C PHE A 135 16.02 -6.06 3.37
N SER A 136 14.81 -6.19 2.82
CA SER A 136 14.10 -5.09 2.14
C SER A 136 13.82 -3.94 3.11
N VAL A 137 13.29 -4.25 4.29
CA VAL A 137 13.03 -3.24 5.36
C VAL A 137 14.28 -2.48 5.74
N ALA A 138 15.42 -3.15 5.81
CA ALA A 138 16.68 -2.53 6.23
C ALA A 138 17.36 -1.74 5.11
N THR A 139 17.33 -2.24 3.87
CA THR A 139 18.18 -1.71 2.80
C THR A 139 17.50 -0.68 1.91
N ILE A 140 16.20 -0.82 1.63
CA ILE A 140 15.48 0.12 0.75
C ILE A 140 15.50 1.55 1.30
N PRO A 141 15.18 1.81 2.58
CA PRO A 141 15.24 3.16 3.13
C PRO A 141 16.65 3.76 3.19
N LEU A 142 17.67 2.91 3.33
CA LEU A 142 19.07 3.36 3.46
C LEU A 142 19.74 3.61 2.11
N LEU A 143 19.45 2.78 1.12
CA LEU A 143 20.20 2.74 -0.15
C LEU A 143 19.37 3.19 -1.35
N LYS A 144 18.09 3.41 -1.21
CA LYS A 144 17.08 3.47 -2.28
C LYS A 144 16.91 2.12 -2.98
N THR A 145 15.76 1.93 -3.63
CA THR A 145 15.36 0.64 -4.23
C THR A 145 16.34 0.13 -5.29
N GLU A 146 16.83 1.01 -6.17
CA GLU A 146 17.76 0.67 -7.24
C GLU A 146 19.12 0.18 -6.71
N ASN A 147 19.65 0.83 -5.67
CA ASN A 147 20.93 0.45 -5.06
C ASN A 147 20.79 -0.81 -4.21
N ALA A 148 19.68 -0.97 -3.50
CA ALA A 148 19.36 -2.18 -2.74
C ALA A 148 19.22 -3.40 -3.68
N LEU A 149 18.65 -3.21 -4.88
CA LEU A 149 18.58 -4.26 -5.91
C LEU A 149 19.98 -4.66 -6.40
N LEU A 150 20.88 -3.70 -6.64
CA LEU A 150 22.26 -3.95 -7.01
C LEU A 150 23.03 -4.72 -5.90
N LEU A 151 22.77 -4.39 -4.62
CA LEU A 151 23.34 -5.12 -3.50
C LEU A 151 22.83 -6.56 -3.44
N CYS A 152 21.55 -6.80 -3.65
CA CYS A 152 20.97 -8.14 -3.73
C CYS A 152 21.60 -8.96 -4.87
N MET A 153 21.79 -8.35 -6.04
CA MET A 153 22.47 -9.00 -7.17
C MET A 153 23.94 -9.34 -6.83
N ALA A 154 24.66 -8.46 -6.13
CA ALA A 154 26.02 -8.73 -5.68
C ALA A 154 26.05 -9.94 -4.70
N VAL A 155 25.11 -10.00 -3.75
CA VAL A 155 24.99 -11.16 -2.84
C VAL A 155 24.76 -12.46 -3.63
N LEU A 156 23.85 -12.45 -4.61
CA LEU A 156 23.60 -13.62 -5.47
C LEU A 156 24.84 -14.02 -6.29
N CYS A 157 25.59 -13.05 -6.82
CA CYS A 157 26.85 -13.33 -7.54
C CYS A 157 27.86 -14.02 -6.61
N ALA A 158 28.03 -13.53 -5.38
CA ALA A 158 28.94 -14.13 -4.40
C ALA A 158 28.52 -15.57 -4.05
N VAL A 159 27.24 -15.81 -3.80
CA VAL A 159 26.70 -17.15 -3.56
C VAL A 159 26.92 -18.05 -4.77
N GLY A 160 26.54 -17.61 -5.96
CA GLY A 160 26.79 -18.38 -7.20
C GLY A 160 28.26 -18.72 -7.41
N PHE A 161 29.16 -17.75 -7.13
CA PHE A 161 30.61 -17.96 -7.23
C PHE A 161 31.12 -19.08 -6.29
N VAL A 162 30.69 -19.08 -5.03
CA VAL A 162 31.09 -20.11 -4.04
C VAL A 162 30.76 -21.51 -4.54
N TYR A 163 29.58 -21.68 -5.16
CA TYR A 163 29.15 -22.99 -5.66
C TYR A 163 29.75 -23.39 -7.01
N THR A 164 30.50 -22.53 -7.71
CA THR A 164 31.19 -22.92 -8.97
C THR A 164 32.19 -24.04 -8.79
N GLY A 165 32.77 -24.19 -7.60
CA GLY A 165 33.73 -25.26 -7.29
C GLY A 165 33.18 -26.68 -7.43
N GLU A 166 31.88 -26.86 -7.43
CA GLU A 166 31.17 -28.14 -7.49
C GLU A 166 31.02 -28.67 -8.95
N TYR A 167 31.32 -27.84 -9.96
CA TYR A 167 31.04 -28.15 -11.35
C TYR A 167 32.31 -28.11 -12.19
N ALA A 168 32.42 -29.04 -13.15
CA ALA A 168 33.51 -29.05 -14.12
C ALA A 168 33.37 -27.91 -15.14
N ARG A 169 34.51 -27.38 -15.65
CA ARG A 169 34.56 -26.37 -16.72
C ARG A 169 33.89 -25.03 -16.40
N THR A 170 34.01 -24.55 -15.19
CA THR A 170 33.32 -23.32 -14.67
C THR A 170 34.18 -22.05 -14.74
N LYS A 171 35.35 -22.03 -15.36
CA LYS A 171 36.25 -20.85 -15.41
C LYS A 171 35.53 -19.61 -15.95
N LEU A 172 34.83 -19.75 -17.08
CA LEU A 172 34.07 -18.64 -17.70
C LEU A 172 32.92 -18.18 -16.79
N LEU A 173 32.21 -19.11 -16.15
CA LEU A 173 31.11 -18.82 -15.22
C LEU A 173 31.62 -18.13 -13.96
N ARG A 174 32.75 -18.55 -13.39
CA ARG A 174 33.43 -17.85 -12.30
C ARG A 174 33.77 -16.42 -12.67
N LEU A 175 34.41 -16.25 -13.86
CA LEU A 175 34.74 -14.92 -14.36
C LEU A 175 33.48 -14.06 -14.52
N ALA A 176 32.41 -14.57 -15.13
CA ALA A 176 31.16 -13.84 -15.33
C ALA A 176 30.52 -13.39 -14.00
N LEU A 177 30.44 -14.30 -13.01
CA LEU A 177 29.89 -13.96 -11.68
C LEU A 177 30.78 -12.98 -10.93
N SER A 178 32.13 -13.08 -11.04
CA SER A 178 33.05 -12.12 -10.43
C SER A 178 32.95 -10.75 -11.07
N VAL A 179 32.86 -10.68 -12.40
CA VAL A 179 32.67 -9.40 -13.12
C VAL A 179 31.34 -8.78 -12.74
N LEU A 180 30.24 -9.55 -12.73
CA LEU A 180 28.93 -9.03 -12.34
C LEU A 180 28.90 -8.58 -10.87
N PHE A 181 29.59 -9.29 -9.97
CA PHE A 181 29.74 -8.85 -8.58
C PHE A 181 30.40 -7.47 -8.48
N VAL A 182 31.55 -7.32 -9.15
CA VAL A 182 32.31 -6.05 -9.16
C VAL A 182 31.49 -4.95 -9.83
N VAL A 183 30.83 -5.25 -10.96
CA VAL A 183 29.99 -4.30 -11.68
C VAL A 183 28.80 -3.88 -10.81
N SER A 184 28.06 -4.83 -10.19
CA SER A 184 26.91 -4.50 -9.36
C SER A 184 27.30 -3.62 -8.17
N LEU A 185 28.37 -3.98 -7.45
CA LEU A 185 28.85 -3.21 -6.29
C LEU A 185 29.45 -1.88 -6.71
N GLY A 186 30.23 -1.85 -7.79
CA GLY A 186 30.83 -0.63 -8.34
C GLY A 186 29.76 0.35 -8.85
N THR A 187 28.75 -0.16 -9.54
CA THR A 187 27.59 0.63 -10.00
C THR A 187 26.80 1.18 -8.82
N MET A 188 26.57 0.38 -7.79
CA MET A 188 25.90 0.83 -6.56
C MET A 188 26.68 1.97 -5.91
N ILE A 189 27.98 1.82 -5.68
CA ILE A 189 28.82 2.83 -5.07
C ILE A 189 28.86 4.12 -5.93
N ALA A 190 28.99 3.97 -7.25
CA ALA A 190 28.95 5.11 -8.16
C ALA A 190 27.58 5.79 -8.16
N ASN A 191 26.48 5.03 -8.11
CA ASN A 191 25.14 5.60 -8.08
C ASN A 191 24.82 6.33 -6.78
N LEU A 192 25.35 5.87 -5.65
CA LEU A 192 25.21 6.59 -4.36
C LEU A 192 25.84 7.99 -4.40
N GLN A 193 26.81 8.23 -5.28
CA GLN A 193 27.48 9.52 -5.44
C GLN A 193 26.95 10.34 -6.62
N LEU A 194 26.63 9.69 -7.74
CA LEU A 194 26.34 10.34 -9.01
C LEU A 194 24.85 10.32 -9.38
N HIS A 195 24.03 9.57 -8.65
CA HIS A 195 22.56 9.48 -8.82
C HIS A 195 22.07 9.16 -10.23
N PHE A 196 22.87 8.50 -11.09
CA PHE A 196 22.57 8.29 -12.50
C PHE A 196 21.56 7.16 -12.78
N LEU A 197 21.33 6.27 -11.80
CA LEU A 197 20.30 5.22 -11.85
C LEU A 197 19.06 5.55 -11.01
N ASP A 198 18.96 6.77 -10.46
CA ASP A 198 17.79 7.16 -9.71
C ASP A 198 16.54 7.08 -10.60
N LEU A 199 15.46 6.50 -10.07
CA LEU A 199 14.24 6.22 -10.83
C LEU A 199 13.64 7.46 -11.49
N GLU A 200 13.86 8.65 -10.92
CA GLU A 200 13.43 9.93 -11.46
C GLU A 200 14.02 10.25 -12.83
N HIS A 201 15.22 9.74 -13.13
CA HIS A 201 15.84 9.92 -14.45
C HIS A 201 15.14 9.10 -15.54
N PHE A 202 14.64 7.92 -15.19
CA PHE A 202 13.91 7.07 -16.13
C PHE A 202 12.48 7.56 -16.34
N ALA A 203 11.90 8.21 -15.35
CA ALA A 203 10.57 8.79 -15.42
C ALA A 203 10.46 9.97 -16.40
N LYS A 204 11.58 10.57 -16.80
CA LYS A 204 11.62 11.71 -17.76
C LYS A 204 11.42 11.30 -19.23
N GLY A 205 11.39 10.05 -19.55
CA GLY A 205 11.62 9.52 -20.90
C GLY A 205 10.44 8.92 -21.67
N GLY A 206 9.20 9.13 -21.31
CA GLY A 206 8.09 8.76 -22.19
C GLY A 206 7.07 7.79 -21.62
N GLY A 207 5.91 8.28 -21.25
CA GLY A 207 4.71 7.49 -21.00
C GLY A 207 4.56 6.93 -19.61
N THR A 208 5.43 7.30 -18.69
CA THR A 208 5.29 6.98 -17.28
C THR A 208 4.17 7.84 -16.66
N LYS A 209 3.64 7.37 -15.53
CA LYS A 209 2.71 8.07 -14.66
C LYS A 209 3.10 9.55 -14.42
N LEU A 210 4.39 9.80 -14.20
CA LEU A 210 4.99 11.13 -14.08
C LEU A 210 4.75 12.04 -15.30
N GLU A 211 4.56 11.50 -16.49
CA GLU A 211 4.21 12.29 -17.69
C GLU A 211 2.71 12.55 -17.83
N LYS A 212 1.84 11.67 -17.29
CA LYS A 212 0.39 11.82 -17.41
C LYS A 212 -0.17 12.88 -16.48
N ASP A 213 0.33 12.96 -15.25
CA ASP A 213 -0.29 13.72 -14.17
C ASP A 213 0.31 15.12 -13.98
N PHE A 214 1.53 15.32 -14.43
CA PHE A 214 2.03 16.67 -14.67
C PHE A 214 1.92 16.98 -16.14
N SER A 215 1.13 17.98 -16.48
CA SER A 215 1.22 18.59 -17.81
C SER A 215 2.71 18.67 -18.14
N SER A 216 3.11 17.81 -19.02
CA SER A 216 4.44 17.29 -19.34
C SER A 216 5.61 18.29 -19.39
N PHE A 217 5.33 19.55 -19.30
CA PHE A 217 6.25 20.66 -19.52
C PHE A 217 7.00 21.12 -18.27
N ARG A 218 6.37 21.11 -17.10
CA ARG A 218 6.95 21.71 -15.90
C ARG A 218 8.03 20.86 -15.23
N ARG A 219 7.83 19.55 -15.12
CA ARG A 219 8.82 18.67 -14.42
C ARG A 219 10.12 18.49 -15.17
N ARG A 220 10.12 18.58 -16.50
CA ARG A 220 11.35 18.43 -17.30
C ARG A 220 12.39 19.51 -16.99
N SER A 221 11.94 20.66 -16.52
CA SER A 221 12.81 21.80 -16.19
C SER A 221 13.10 21.97 -14.70
N MET A 222 12.38 21.28 -13.80
CA MET A 222 12.60 21.41 -12.36
C MET A 222 13.76 20.53 -11.89
N PRO A 223 14.78 21.10 -11.24
CA PRO A 223 15.86 20.30 -10.67
C PRO A 223 15.36 19.47 -9.48
N LEU A 224 15.66 18.17 -9.50
CA LEU A 224 15.51 17.31 -8.35
C LEU A 224 16.52 17.72 -7.28
N LEU A 225 16.04 18.05 -6.08
CA LEU A 225 16.92 18.36 -4.94
C LEU A 225 17.37 17.08 -4.26
N PHE A 226 16.42 16.22 -3.92
CA PHE A 226 16.71 14.90 -3.35
C PHE A 226 15.49 13.99 -3.45
N SER A 227 15.74 12.70 -3.23
CA SER A 227 14.69 11.68 -3.12
C SER A 227 15.04 10.68 -2.03
N ARG A 228 14.01 10.13 -1.40
CA ARG A 228 14.13 9.14 -0.32
C ARG A 228 13.07 8.05 -0.48
N ASP A 229 13.49 6.81 -0.30
CA ASP A 229 12.60 5.66 -0.29
C ASP A 229 12.26 5.23 1.13
N ASN A 230 11.07 4.71 1.30
CA ASN A 230 10.75 3.78 2.36
C ASN A 230 10.00 2.58 1.75
N LEU A 231 9.55 1.61 2.53
CA LEU A 231 8.86 0.42 1.99
C LEU A 231 7.46 0.71 1.43
N VAL A 232 6.90 1.88 1.70
CA VAL A 232 5.53 2.22 1.32
C VAL A 232 5.52 3.20 0.15
N THR A 233 6.49 4.14 0.10
CA THR A 233 6.46 5.23 -0.85
C THR A 233 7.86 5.78 -1.12
N ARG A 234 8.04 6.37 -2.30
CA ARG A 234 9.20 7.19 -2.66
C ARG A 234 8.82 8.65 -2.62
N ILE A 235 9.60 9.45 -1.92
CA ILE A 235 9.42 10.90 -1.80
C ILE A 235 10.50 11.58 -2.64
N SER A 236 10.09 12.45 -3.55
CA SER A 236 11.01 13.22 -4.40
C SER A 236 10.69 14.71 -4.26
N ILE A 237 11.71 15.53 -4.01
CA ILE A 237 11.58 16.97 -3.83
C ILE A 237 12.24 17.70 -5.01
N TYR A 238 11.46 18.54 -5.66
CA TYR A 238 11.90 19.37 -6.78
C TYR A 238 11.86 20.84 -6.40
N LYS A 239 12.89 21.58 -6.83
CA LYS A 239 12.88 23.05 -6.73
C LYS A 239 12.09 23.61 -7.90
N ASP A 240 11.23 24.60 -7.67
CA ASP A 240 10.56 25.29 -8.77
C ASP A 240 11.61 25.99 -9.65
N ALA A 241 11.50 25.80 -10.98
CA ALA A 241 12.49 26.32 -11.93
C ALA A 241 12.45 27.84 -12.08
N ALA A 242 11.33 28.46 -11.71
CA ALA A 242 11.11 29.88 -11.93
C ALA A 242 11.60 30.76 -10.76
N ASP A 243 12.22 30.19 -9.70
CA ASP A 243 12.52 30.93 -8.44
C ASP A 243 11.31 31.80 -8.01
N ARG A 244 10.10 31.22 -8.16
CA ARG A 244 8.86 31.94 -7.95
C ARG A 244 8.74 32.32 -6.50
N THR A 245 8.53 33.58 -6.28
CA THR A 245 8.11 34.12 -5.01
C THR A 245 6.60 34.20 -5.02
N TYR A 246 5.95 33.79 -3.94
CA TYR A 246 4.56 34.18 -3.73
C TYR A 246 4.55 35.68 -3.45
N GLU A 247 3.98 36.48 -4.29
CA GLU A 247 3.52 37.80 -3.89
C GLU A 247 2.28 37.62 -3.00
N THR A 248 2.54 37.25 -1.75
CA THR A 248 1.54 37.44 -0.71
C THR A 248 1.47 38.92 -0.40
N GLN A 249 0.30 39.41 -0.02
CA GLN A 249 0.06 40.83 0.35
C GLN A 249 0.91 41.33 1.54
N GLY A 250 2.12 40.92 1.69
CA GLY A 250 3.05 41.29 2.76
C GLY A 250 4.46 40.80 2.51
N ASP A 251 5.23 41.58 1.84
CA ASP A 251 6.54 42.05 2.24
C ASP A 251 7.80 41.18 2.11
N ASP A 252 7.79 39.88 1.73
CA ASP A 252 9.07 39.20 1.52
C ASP A 252 9.17 38.47 0.17
N PRO A 253 9.94 39.03 -0.80
CA PRO A 253 10.17 38.41 -2.10
C PRO A 253 11.12 37.21 -2.08
N SER A 254 11.53 36.73 -0.91
CA SER A 254 12.52 35.65 -0.76
C SER A 254 11.89 34.26 -0.57
N GLU A 255 10.55 34.14 -0.54
CA GLU A 255 9.87 32.86 -0.32
C GLU A 255 10.04 31.92 -1.51
N LYS A 256 10.47 30.70 -1.23
CA LYS A 256 10.75 29.70 -2.26
C LYS A 256 9.71 28.58 -2.22
N ILE A 257 9.30 28.13 -3.40
CA ILE A 257 8.39 27.02 -3.58
C ILE A 257 9.17 25.76 -3.91
N TYR A 258 8.76 24.68 -3.28
CA TYR A 258 9.24 23.33 -3.55
C TYR A 258 8.06 22.41 -3.82
N TRP A 259 8.25 21.48 -4.73
CA TRP A 259 7.23 20.49 -5.08
C TRP A 259 7.60 19.15 -4.50
N THR A 260 6.70 18.59 -3.71
CA THR A 260 6.84 17.24 -3.14
C THR A 260 6.05 16.25 -3.98
N CYS A 261 6.70 15.18 -4.37
CA CYS A 261 6.08 14.08 -5.10
C CYS A 261 6.16 12.80 -4.28
N PHE A 262 5.02 12.15 -4.10
CA PHE A 262 4.92 10.82 -3.49
C PHE A 262 4.67 9.81 -4.59
N ASP A 263 5.52 8.78 -4.70
CA ASP A 263 5.43 7.75 -5.73
C ASP A 263 5.22 8.29 -7.15
N GLY A 264 5.85 9.42 -7.40
CA GLY A 264 5.80 10.08 -8.71
C GLY A 264 4.51 10.83 -9.03
N ASP A 265 3.55 10.93 -8.14
CA ASP A 265 2.22 11.42 -8.48
C ASP A 265 1.69 12.59 -7.66
N SER A 266 1.97 12.67 -6.40
CA SER A 266 1.36 13.73 -5.62
C SER A 266 2.13 15.05 -5.69
N ASN A 267 1.38 16.13 -5.70
CA ASN A 267 1.88 17.48 -5.82
C ASN A 267 1.53 18.27 -4.58
N ASP A 268 2.26 18.01 -3.53
CA ASP A 268 2.22 18.89 -2.39
C ASP A 268 3.22 20.01 -2.58
N VAL A 269 2.79 21.22 -2.28
CA VAL A 269 3.64 22.40 -2.31
C VAL A 269 4.20 22.62 -0.92
N ILE A 270 5.51 22.64 -0.82
CA ILE A 270 6.21 23.10 0.37
C ILE A 270 6.62 24.53 0.07
N ASP A 271 6.24 25.47 0.93
CA ASP A 271 6.66 26.85 0.86
C ASP A 271 7.37 27.26 2.14
N SER A 272 8.27 28.21 2.03
CA SER A 272 9.01 28.77 3.16
C SER A 272 8.22 29.87 3.90
N ALA A 273 6.98 30.13 3.51
CA ALA A 273 6.15 31.15 4.11
C ALA A 273 5.92 30.92 5.60
N PRO A 274 6.04 31.96 6.45
CA PRO A 274 5.80 31.83 7.88
C PRO A 274 4.32 31.67 8.19
N PRO A 275 3.95 31.14 9.39
CA PRO A 275 2.56 30.83 9.75
C PRO A 275 1.57 31.99 9.59
N TYR A 276 1.97 33.24 9.79
CA TYR A 276 1.05 34.40 9.72
C TYR A 276 0.47 34.63 8.31
N GLN A 277 1.10 34.10 7.27
CA GLN A 277 0.56 34.19 5.89
C GLN A 277 -0.62 33.26 5.67
N PHE A 278 -0.80 32.26 6.54
CA PHE A 278 -1.94 31.32 6.51
C PHE A 278 -3.16 31.80 7.29
N ARG A 279 -3.19 33.08 7.70
CA ARG A 279 -4.30 33.68 8.47
C ARG A 279 -5.68 33.58 7.81
N ASN A 280 -5.73 33.45 6.49
CA ASN A 280 -6.95 33.36 5.70
C ASN A 280 -7.03 32.04 4.93
N ASP A 281 -6.41 30.95 5.42
CA ASP A 281 -6.52 29.65 4.76
C ASP A 281 -7.98 29.22 4.65
N PRO A 282 -8.54 29.11 3.43
CA PRO A 282 -9.97 28.81 3.23
C PRO A 282 -10.35 27.38 3.65
N ARG A 283 -9.35 26.53 4.00
CA ARG A 283 -9.58 25.20 4.55
C ARG A 283 -9.85 25.20 6.04
N ILE A 284 -9.62 26.35 6.73
CA ILE A 284 -9.78 26.49 8.18
C ILE A 284 -10.94 27.44 8.48
N PRO A 285 -12.21 26.98 8.62
CA PRO A 285 -13.38 27.83 8.77
C PRO A 285 -13.60 28.34 10.21
N PHE A 286 -12.60 28.17 11.07
CA PHE A 286 -12.71 28.52 12.48
C PHE A 286 -12.15 29.88 12.86
N MET A 287 -11.60 30.59 11.88
CA MET A 287 -11.15 31.96 12.04
C MET A 287 -11.27 32.74 10.72
N TYR A 288 -11.42 34.05 10.83
CA TYR A 288 -11.34 34.98 9.71
C TYR A 288 -10.91 36.36 10.19
N TYR A 289 -10.48 37.20 9.27
CA TYR A 289 -10.11 38.59 9.51
C TYR A 289 -11.08 39.51 8.78
N GLU A 290 -11.58 40.53 9.47
CA GLU A 290 -12.43 41.58 8.93
C GLU A 290 -11.98 42.91 9.57
N ASP A 291 -11.77 43.94 8.78
CA ASP A 291 -11.32 45.27 9.23
C ASP A 291 -10.10 45.24 10.19
N GLY A 292 -9.14 44.35 9.91
CA GLY A 292 -7.92 44.17 10.73
C GLY A 292 -8.12 43.47 12.07
N ARG A 293 -9.35 42.99 12.35
CA ARG A 293 -9.67 42.21 13.56
C ARG A 293 -9.81 40.73 13.26
N GLN A 294 -9.27 39.91 14.13
CA GLN A 294 -9.43 38.47 14.08
C GLN A 294 -10.74 38.07 14.79
N TYR A 295 -11.53 37.28 14.09
CA TYR A 295 -12.70 36.60 14.64
C TYR A 295 -12.41 35.10 14.68
N THR A 296 -12.68 34.45 15.80
CA THR A 296 -12.50 33.01 15.98
C THR A 296 -13.77 32.39 16.54
N LEU A 297 -14.02 31.15 16.17
CA LEU A 297 -15.15 30.38 16.68
C LEU A 297 -14.90 29.88 18.12
N PHE A 298 -13.63 29.75 18.50
CA PHE A 298 -13.23 29.27 19.83
C PHE A 298 -13.01 30.43 20.80
N ASP A 299 -13.57 30.32 21.99
CA ASP A 299 -13.38 31.33 23.08
C ASP A 299 -11.95 31.30 23.64
N LEU A 300 -11.33 30.13 23.66
CA LEU A 300 -9.94 29.89 24.07
C LEU A 300 -9.18 29.23 22.94
N PRO A 301 -7.83 29.31 22.93
CA PRO A 301 -7.03 28.56 21.98
C PRO A 301 -7.40 27.06 22.01
N PRO A 302 -7.81 26.46 20.88
CA PRO A 302 -8.28 25.09 20.86
C PRO A 302 -7.15 24.08 21.00
N GLU A 303 -7.43 22.96 21.68
CA GLU A 303 -6.60 21.75 21.57
C GLU A 303 -6.89 21.05 20.26
N VAL A 304 -5.86 20.85 19.43
CA VAL A 304 -6.02 20.35 18.05
C VAL A 304 -5.26 19.05 17.85
N PHE A 305 -5.91 18.09 17.20
CA PHE A 305 -5.29 16.88 16.70
C PHE A 305 -5.26 16.90 15.17
N VAL A 306 -4.05 16.86 14.58
CA VAL A 306 -3.81 16.89 13.15
C VAL A 306 -3.51 15.48 12.65
N ILE A 307 -4.37 14.94 11.82
CA ILE A 307 -4.18 13.64 11.15
C ILE A 307 -3.62 13.87 9.77
N GLY A 308 -2.43 13.30 9.49
CA GLY A 308 -1.71 13.51 8.25
C GLY A 308 -1.04 14.88 8.24
N ALA A 309 -0.05 15.07 9.11
CA ALA A 309 0.70 16.34 9.21
C ALA A 309 1.37 16.74 7.88
N SER A 310 1.70 15.75 7.03
CA SER A 310 2.19 15.93 5.66
C SER A 310 3.39 16.88 5.54
N ALA A 311 3.82 17.14 4.34
CA ALA A 311 4.80 18.18 4.01
C ALA A 311 4.13 19.52 3.65
N GLN A 312 2.81 19.62 3.74
CA GLN A 312 2.05 20.82 3.37
C GLN A 312 1.95 21.86 4.49
N GLY A 313 1.49 23.04 4.10
CA GLY A 313 1.32 24.19 5.02
C GLY A 313 0.24 24.03 6.09
N ILE A 314 -0.47 22.89 6.19
CA ILE A 314 -1.60 22.74 7.12
C ILE A 314 -1.21 22.93 8.59
N VAL A 315 -0.07 22.39 9.00
CA VAL A 315 0.43 22.58 10.36
C VAL A 315 0.67 24.07 10.65
N LYS A 316 1.10 24.85 9.64
CA LYS A 316 1.27 26.30 9.77
C LYS A 316 -0.06 27.02 9.94
N SER A 317 -1.09 26.62 9.18
CA SER A 317 -2.47 27.17 9.33
C SER A 317 -3.01 26.89 10.73
N ILE A 318 -2.80 25.70 11.25
CA ILE A 318 -3.22 25.30 12.59
C ILE A 318 -2.40 26.06 13.67
N LYS A 319 -1.08 26.21 13.49
CA LYS A 319 -0.25 27.04 14.38
C LYS A 319 -0.80 28.46 14.50
N PHE A 320 -1.23 29.02 13.37
CA PHE A 320 -1.81 30.35 13.34
C PHE A 320 -3.16 30.43 14.08
N LEU A 321 -4.02 29.40 13.96
CA LEU A 321 -5.27 29.30 14.70
C LEU A 321 -5.04 29.19 16.22
N VAL A 322 -4.10 28.29 16.62
CA VAL A 322 -3.92 27.90 18.03
C VAL A 322 -3.01 28.90 18.77
N LYS A 323 -2.01 29.47 18.11
CA LYS A 323 -0.96 30.38 18.63
C LYS A 323 0.03 29.73 19.63
N ASP A 324 -0.36 28.67 20.32
CA ASP A 324 0.50 27.89 21.22
C ASP A 324 0.72 26.48 20.63
N PRO A 325 1.88 26.20 20.03
CA PRO A 325 2.17 24.91 19.42
C PRO A 325 2.04 23.70 20.36
N SER A 326 2.14 23.90 21.67
CA SER A 326 1.99 22.83 22.67
C SER A 326 0.57 22.25 22.77
N LEU A 327 -0.42 22.95 22.19
CA LEU A 327 -1.80 22.49 22.08
C LEU A 327 -2.07 21.67 20.81
N ILE A 328 -1.04 21.47 19.98
CA ILE A 328 -1.14 20.72 18.73
C ILE A 328 -0.50 19.35 18.91
N ASP A 329 -1.29 18.31 18.85
CA ASP A 329 -0.80 16.95 18.62
C ASP A 329 -0.94 16.65 17.13
N ALA A 330 0.08 16.06 16.51
CA ALA A 330 0.03 15.73 15.10
C ALA A 330 0.59 14.32 14.84
N VAL A 331 0.05 13.65 13.84
CA VAL A 331 0.54 12.33 13.42
C VAL A 331 0.77 12.29 11.92
N GLU A 332 1.81 11.56 11.53
CA GLU A 332 2.13 11.26 10.15
C GLU A 332 2.51 9.78 10.02
N ILE A 333 1.80 9.04 9.16
CA ILE A 333 2.02 7.60 8.99
C ILE A 333 3.34 7.30 8.27
N ASN A 334 3.82 8.25 7.46
CA ASN A 334 5.05 8.11 6.70
C ASN A 334 6.25 8.64 7.50
N PRO A 335 7.11 7.77 8.06
CA PRO A 335 8.23 8.21 8.88
C PRO A 335 9.25 9.04 8.12
N ALA A 336 9.37 8.84 6.80
CA ALA A 336 10.32 9.60 5.99
C ALA A 336 9.91 11.08 5.85
N ILE A 337 8.59 11.37 5.79
CA ILE A 337 8.09 12.75 5.79
C ILE A 337 8.50 13.46 7.08
N VAL A 338 8.26 12.82 8.23
CA VAL A 338 8.59 13.42 9.52
C VAL A 338 10.08 13.70 9.65
N GLU A 339 10.93 12.78 9.18
CA GLU A 339 12.39 12.99 9.17
C GLU A 339 12.79 14.14 8.25
N LEU A 340 12.26 14.18 7.04
CA LEU A 340 12.54 15.25 6.08
C LEU A 340 12.12 16.61 6.60
N MET A 341 10.91 16.72 7.16
CA MET A 341 10.38 17.98 7.70
C MET A 341 11.13 18.48 8.93
N ARG A 342 11.77 17.59 9.68
CA ARG A 342 12.63 17.96 10.83
C ARG A 342 14.07 18.27 10.47
N ASN A 343 14.53 17.83 9.31
CA ASN A 343 15.92 17.97 8.87
C ASN A 343 16.03 18.76 7.56
N GLU A 344 16.03 18.08 6.42
CA GLU A 344 16.34 18.65 5.10
C GLU A 344 15.30 19.72 4.65
N LEU A 345 14.04 19.53 5.02
CA LEU A 345 12.95 20.45 4.70
C LEU A 345 12.64 21.45 5.82
N PHE A 346 13.36 21.42 6.93
CA PHE A 346 13.05 22.24 8.10
C PHE A 346 12.95 23.73 7.75
N GLU A 347 14.01 24.29 7.18
CA GLU A 347 14.03 25.69 6.74
C GLU A 347 13.17 25.90 5.49
N LEU A 348 13.16 24.93 4.56
CA LEU A 348 12.43 25.04 3.31
C LEU A 348 10.90 25.04 3.48
N SER A 349 10.42 24.48 4.59
CA SER A 349 9.00 24.45 4.95
C SER A 349 8.56 25.66 5.80
N GLY A 350 9.42 26.66 5.98
CA GLY A 350 9.16 27.77 6.92
C GLY A 350 9.04 27.27 8.37
N ARG A 351 9.81 26.23 8.72
CA ARG A 351 9.85 25.60 10.05
C ARG A 351 8.48 25.08 10.50
N ALA A 352 7.75 24.42 9.59
CA ALA A 352 6.39 23.99 9.84
C ALA A 352 6.26 23.11 11.09
N TYR A 353 7.23 22.20 11.34
CA TYR A 353 7.22 21.29 12.49
C TYR A 353 7.97 21.81 13.73
N GLU A 354 8.44 23.09 13.71
CA GLU A 354 9.08 23.70 14.89
C GLU A 354 8.07 23.77 16.05
N ASP A 355 8.48 23.30 17.22
CA ASP A 355 7.66 23.28 18.46
C ASP A 355 6.36 22.46 18.39
N VAL A 356 6.15 21.68 17.33
CA VAL A 356 5.01 20.75 17.22
C VAL A 356 5.50 19.31 17.34
N GLU A 357 4.90 18.54 18.22
CA GLU A 357 5.18 17.12 18.32
C GLU A 357 4.43 16.37 17.22
N VAL A 358 5.16 15.84 16.23
CA VAL A 358 4.62 15.01 15.17
C VAL A 358 5.06 13.56 15.40
N GLU A 359 4.13 12.70 15.76
CA GLU A 359 4.40 11.27 15.98
C GLU A 359 4.36 10.50 14.65
N ARG A 360 5.24 9.48 14.54
CA ARG A 360 5.35 8.59 13.36
C ARG A 360 4.43 7.39 13.53
N ILE A 361 3.12 7.61 13.49
CA ILE A 361 2.13 6.60 13.83
C ILE A 361 0.83 6.81 13.03
N ASP A 362 0.08 5.73 12.85
CA ASP A 362 -1.31 5.81 12.38
C ASP A 362 -2.19 6.55 13.40
N ALA A 363 -3.09 7.43 12.92
CA ALA A 363 -3.93 8.27 13.76
C ALA A 363 -4.82 7.46 14.71
N ARG A 364 -5.33 6.32 14.27
CA ARG A 364 -6.20 5.48 15.10
C ARG A 364 -5.42 4.75 16.19
N ALA A 365 -4.18 4.37 15.88
CA ALA A 365 -3.27 3.80 16.86
C ALA A 365 -2.92 4.85 17.93
N HIS A 366 -2.62 6.10 17.53
CA HIS A 366 -2.43 7.22 18.48
C HIS A 366 -3.63 7.40 19.38
N LEU A 367 -4.83 7.56 18.83
CA LEU A 367 -6.07 7.78 19.61
C LEU A 367 -6.46 6.58 20.50
N LYS A 368 -6.02 5.37 20.16
CA LYS A 368 -6.22 4.20 21.03
C LYS A 368 -5.41 4.31 22.30
N HIS A 369 -4.20 4.84 22.23
CA HIS A 369 -3.28 4.95 23.37
C HIS A 369 -3.39 6.29 24.09
N SER A 370 -3.79 7.38 23.41
CA SER A 370 -4.02 8.68 24.02
C SER A 370 -5.37 8.74 24.75
N ARG A 371 -5.41 9.43 25.90
CA ARG A 371 -6.64 9.77 26.63
C ARG A 371 -7.04 11.23 26.45
N LYS A 372 -6.24 12.00 25.72
CA LYS A 372 -6.49 13.42 25.47
C LYS A 372 -7.77 13.61 24.68
N ARG A 373 -8.44 14.72 24.92
CA ARG A 373 -9.60 15.18 24.15
C ARG A 373 -9.25 16.47 23.45
N TYR A 374 -9.91 16.72 22.33
CA TYR A 374 -9.57 17.81 21.44
C TYR A 374 -10.81 18.67 21.16
N ASP A 375 -10.58 19.94 20.88
CA ASP A 375 -11.61 20.85 20.38
C ASP A 375 -11.75 20.78 18.86
N LEU A 376 -10.67 20.38 18.20
CA LEU A 376 -10.64 20.17 16.75
C LEU A 376 -9.81 18.94 16.40
N ILE A 377 -10.39 18.04 15.62
CA ILE A 377 -9.65 16.96 14.93
C ILE A 377 -9.74 17.24 13.45
N THR A 378 -8.60 17.37 12.78
CA THR A 378 -8.53 17.73 11.36
C THR A 378 -7.83 16.65 10.53
N MET A 379 -8.41 16.34 9.38
CA MET A 379 -7.88 15.47 8.35
C MET A 379 -7.84 16.23 7.04
N LEU A 380 -6.70 16.84 6.77
CA LEU A 380 -6.46 17.60 5.55
C LEU A 380 -5.31 16.91 4.81
N ASN A 381 -5.51 16.58 3.53
CA ASN A 381 -4.51 15.87 2.73
C ASN A 381 -4.13 14.45 3.17
N THR A 382 -5.10 13.65 3.56
CA THR A 382 -4.86 12.25 3.92
C THR A 382 -4.67 11.33 2.70
N TYR A 383 -4.91 11.83 1.47
CA TYR A 383 -4.74 11.06 0.23
C TYR A 383 -3.59 11.58 -0.62
N THR A 384 -2.84 10.67 -1.25
CA THR A 384 -2.06 11.01 -2.44
C THR A 384 -2.99 11.08 -3.65
N MET A 385 -2.68 11.90 -4.65
CA MET A 385 -3.46 11.99 -5.91
C MET A 385 -3.67 10.62 -6.55
N HIS A 386 -2.78 9.69 -6.29
CA HIS A 386 -2.73 8.35 -6.84
C HIS A 386 -3.68 7.37 -6.19
N ASN A 387 -3.89 7.50 -4.89
CA ASN A 387 -4.82 6.67 -4.12
C ASN A 387 -6.24 7.21 -4.15
N ILE A 388 -6.41 8.46 -4.56
CA ILE A 388 -7.73 9.08 -4.71
C ILE A 388 -8.55 8.33 -5.76
N GLY A 389 -9.66 7.74 -5.32
CA GLY A 389 -10.55 6.97 -6.16
C GLY A 389 -10.08 5.55 -6.47
N TYR A 390 -8.95 5.08 -5.92
CA TYR A 390 -8.55 3.69 -6.08
C TYR A 390 -9.38 2.77 -5.16
N PHE A 391 -10.18 1.92 -5.78
CA PHE A 391 -11.15 1.06 -5.07
C PHE A 391 -10.52 -0.06 -4.24
N GLY A 392 -9.27 -0.43 -4.51
CA GLY A 392 -8.57 -1.56 -3.87
C GLY A 392 -7.77 -1.20 -2.62
N GLU A 393 -7.63 0.10 -2.29
CA GLU A 393 -6.92 0.54 -1.10
C GLU A 393 -7.87 0.61 0.09
N PRO A 394 -7.55 -0.02 1.22
CA PRO A 394 -8.34 0.11 2.43
C PRO A 394 -8.09 1.47 3.08
N ASP A 395 -9.15 2.20 3.35
CA ASP A 395 -9.12 3.49 4.01
C ASP A 395 -9.70 3.35 5.43
N PHE A 396 -8.81 3.25 6.40
CA PHE A 396 -9.20 3.05 7.80
C PHE A 396 -9.51 4.35 8.54
N VAL A 397 -9.11 5.50 8.02
CA VAL A 397 -9.29 6.80 8.73
C VAL A 397 -10.64 7.42 8.46
N HIS A 398 -11.34 7.02 7.40
CA HIS A 398 -12.66 7.52 7.02
C HIS A 398 -13.80 6.52 7.28
N THR A 399 -13.54 5.40 7.95
CA THR A 399 -14.61 4.44 8.29
C THR A 399 -15.55 5.01 9.36
N ARG A 400 -16.80 4.52 9.38
CA ARG A 400 -17.74 4.80 10.47
C ARG A 400 -17.12 4.51 11.85
N ASP A 401 -16.42 3.39 12.00
CA ASP A 401 -15.74 3.01 13.25
C ASP A 401 -14.64 4.01 13.64
N ALA A 402 -13.96 4.62 12.66
CA ALA A 402 -12.98 5.67 12.91
C ALA A 402 -13.65 6.96 13.37
N ILE A 403 -14.69 7.40 12.67
CA ILE A 403 -15.45 8.61 13.01
C ILE A 403 -16.03 8.51 14.42
N ASP A 404 -16.56 7.34 14.77
CA ASP A 404 -17.07 7.08 16.12
C ASP A 404 -15.98 7.30 17.19
N ARG A 405 -14.76 6.85 16.96
CA ARG A 405 -13.61 7.11 17.85
C ARG A 405 -13.20 8.58 17.90
N TYR A 406 -13.25 9.29 16.77
CA TYR A 406 -12.94 10.72 16.75
C TYR A 406 -13.96 11.49 17.58
N LEU A 407 -15.25 11.18 17.44
CA LEU A 407 -16.32 11.78 18.26
C LEU A 407 -16.14 11.49 19.77
N ASP A 408 -15.60 10.30 20.14
CA ASP A 408 -15.27 9.99 21.54
C ASP A 408 -14.11 10.85 22.06
N ARG A 409 -13.20 11.27 21.20
CA ARG A 409 -12.03 12.08 21.54
C ARG A 409 -12.25 13.57 21.41
N LEU A 410 -13.40 14.00 20.92
CA LEU A 410 -13.78 15.40 20.93
C LEU A 410 -14.35 15.82 22.29
N ASN A 411 -14.06 17.05 22.68
CA ASN A 411 -14.82 17.79 23.67
C ASN A 411 -16.26 17.99 23.19
N ASP A 412 -17.20 18.36 24.11
CA ASP A 412 -18.61 18.40 23.72
C ASP A 412 -18.96 19.44 22.67
N GLY A 413 -18.26 20.56 22.61
CA GLY A 413 -18.37 21.57 21.55
C GLY A 413 -17.42 21.37 20.39
N GLY A 414 -16.66 20.24 20.36
CA GLY A 414 -15.57 20.03 19.41
C GLY A 414 -16.02 19.68 18.00
N PHE A 415 -15.10 19.85 17.04
CA PHE A 415 -15.31 19.70 15.61
C PHE A 415 -14.38 18.67 14.99
N LEU A 416 -14.90 17.96 13.98
CA LEU A 416 -14.11 17.26 12.95
C LEU A 416 -14.05 18.12 11.70
N LEU A 417 -12.91 18.13 11.03
CA LEU A 417 -12.72 18.82 9.76
C LEU A 417 -12.04 17.87 8.76
N PHE A 418 -12.73 17.60 7.65
CA PHE A 418 -12.21 16.78 6.56
C PHE A 418 -12.00 17.64 5.31
N GLU A 419 -10.93 17.36 4.57
CA GLU A 419 -10.70 17.86 3.21
C GLU A 419 -10.75 16.70 2.23
N GLU A 420 -11.68 16.72 1.31
CA GLU A 420 -11.86 15.70 0.29
C GLU A 420 -11.73 16.29 -1.11
N ARG A 421 -11.09 15.56 -2.02
CA ARG A 421 -10.88 16.02 -3.40
C ARG A 421 -11.98 15.51 -4.33
N ASP A 422 -12.73 16.42 -4.97
CA ASP A 422 -13.75 16.12 -6.00
C ASP A 422 -13.17 16.25 -7.42
N ILE A 423 -12.27 15.34 -7.79
CA ILE A 423 -11.57 15.36 -9.09
C ILE A 423 -12.25 14.49 -10.16
N ASN A 424 -13.10 13.55 -9.76
CA ASN A 424 -13.85 12.67 -10.65
C ASN A 424 -15.11 12.12 -9.96
N GLU A 425 -15.99 11.45 -10.69
CA GLU A 425 -17.25 10.91 -10.14
C GLU A 425 -17.03 9.92 -8.98
N ARG A 426 -16.00 9.08 -9.04
CA ARG A 426 -15.71 8.11 -7.98
C ARG A 426 -15.30 8.80 -6.68
N CYS A 427 -14.49 9.84 -6.78
CA CYS A 427 -14.11 10.67 -5.64
C CYS A 427 -15.34 11.36 -5.05
N ARG A 428 -16.18 11.95 -5.89
CA ARG A 428 -17.46 12.57 -5.47
C ARG A 428 -18.34 11.58 -4.72
N TYR A 429 -18.54 10.37 -5.23
CA TYR A 429 -19.32 9.35 -4.53
C TYR A 429 -18.63 8.88 -3.24
N GLY A 430 -17.30 8.87 -3.18
CA GLY A 430 -16.53 8.62 -1.97
C GLY A 430 -16.84 9.66 -0.88
N ILE A 431 -16.94 10.95 -1.27
CA ILE A 431 -17.33 12.05 -0.35
C ILE A 431 -18.72 11.80 0.23
N PHE A 432 -19.71 11.46 -0.61
CA PHE A 432 -21.05 11.14 -0.10
C PHE A 432 -21.07 9.90 0.80
N LYS A 433 -20.19 8.96 0.54
CA LYS A 433 -20.02 7.79 1.40
C LYS A 433 -19.42 8.16 2.77
N LEU A 434 -18.45 9.09 2.79
CA LEU A 434 -17.91 9.66 4.03
C LEU A 434 -19.00 10.41 4.81
N LEU A 435 -19.80 11.24 4.14
CA LEU A 435 -20.95 11.89 4.77
C LEU A 435 -21.90 10.87 5.40
N ASN A 436 -22.18 9.78 4.69
CA ASN A 436 -23.02 8.71 5.22
C ASN A 436 -22.38 7.98 6.43
N ASN A 437 -21.05 7.83 6.44
CA ASN A 437 -20.33 7.31 7.61
C ASN A 437 -20.50 8.23 8.82
N CYS A 438 -20.40 9.56 8.63
CA CYS A 438 -20.58 10.55 9.69
C CYS A 438 -22.03 10.58 10.20
N LEU A 439 -23.02 10.62 9.29
CA LEU A 439 -24.43 10.57 9.65
C LEU A 439 -24.76 9.32 10.46
N THR A 440 -24.33 8.15 9.99
CA THR A 440 -24.59 6.88 10.69
C THR A 440 -23.92 6.86 12.08
N ALA A 441 -22.69 7.38 12.21
CA ALA A 441 -22.01 7.44 13.50
C ALA A 441 -22.76 8.35 14.51
N LEU A 442 -23.37 9.42 14.04
CA LEU A 442 -24.21 10.31 14.88
C LEU A 442 -25.55 9.65 15.23
N GLU A 443 -26.23 9.01 14.26
CA GLU A 443 -27.47 8.25 14.47
C GLU A 443 -27.29 7.16 15.52
N ASP A 444 -26.19 6.40 15.46
CA ASP A 444 -25.85 5.36 16.44
C ASP A 444 -25.64 5.90 17.85
N ARG A 445 -25.30 7.18 17.98
CA ARG A 445 -25.18 7.88 19.25
C ARG A 445 -26.51 8.47 19.74
N GLY A 446 -27.59 8.24 18.98
CA GLY A 446 -28.95 8.62 19.34
C GLY A 446 -29.37 10.02 18.87
N TRP A 447 -28.60 10.69 18.02
CA TRP A 447 -29.00 11.96 17.42
C TRP A 447 -30.13 11.74 16.40
N GLN A 448 -31.28 12.42 16.60
CA GLN A 448 -32.46 12.28 15.76
C GLN A 448 -32.38 13.12 14.46
N GLU A 449 -31.63 14.23 14.49
CA GLU A 449 -31.43 15.15 13.38
C GLU A 449 -29.92 15.30 13.14
N PRO A 450 -29.22 14.21 12.65
CA PRO A 450 -27.76 14.21 12.51
C PRO A 450 -27.27 15.24 11.49
N GLU A 451 -28.11 15.65 10.52
CA GLU A 451 -27.82 16.69 9.53
C GLU A 451 -27.55 18.06 10.17
N ARG A 452 -28.07 18.34 11.35
CA ARG A 452 -27.82 19.61 12.07
C ARG A 452 -26.40 19.76 12.62
N HIS A 453 -25.58 18.74 12.47
CA HIS A 453 -24.20 18.73 12.90
C HIS A 453 -23.21 19.17 11.81
N PHE A 454 -23.67 19.46 10.59
CA PHE A 454 -22.80 19.62 9.44
C PHE A 454 -22.76 21.06 8.91
N PHE A 455 -21.54 21.45 8.48
CA PHE A 455 -21.31 22.59 7.59
C PHE A 455 -20.43 22.09 6.44
N ILE A 456 -20.89 22.21 5.19
CA ILE A 456 -20.19 21.69 4.00
C ILE A 456 -20.01 22.85 3.01
N TYR A 457 -18.80 23.00 2.54
CA TYR A 457 -18.47 24.00 1.52
C TYR A 457 -17.37 23.48 0.59
N ASN A 458 -17.33 24.02 -0.61
CA ASN A 458 -16.28 23.76 -1.58
C ASN A 458 -15.28 24.90 -1.60
N VAL A 459 -13.99 24.53 -1.73
CA VAL A 459 -12.90 25.46 -2.03
C VAL A 459 -12.42 25.18 -3.44
N ASN A 460 -12.59 26.14 -4.34
CA ASN A 460 -12.12 26.02 -5.71
C ASN A 460 -10.77 26.72 -5.87
N THR A 461 -9.80 26.03 -6.45
CA THR A 461 -8.43 26.52 -6.58
C THR A 461 -8.08 27.08 -7.95
N SER A 462 -9.00 27.20 -8.92
CA SER A 462 -8.63 27.78 -10.22
C SER A 462 -9.78 28.41 -11.02
N LYS A 463 -9.47 29.53 -11.68
CA LYS A 463 -10.20 30.02 -12.86
C LYS A 463 -9.71 29.37 -14.17
N SER A 464 -8.71 28.50 -14.14
CA SER A 464 -8.11 27.99 -15.36
C SER A 464 -9.02 26.98 -16.06
N LYS A 465 -8.87 26.91 -17.37
CA LYS A 465 -9.53 25.98 -18.31
C LYS A 465 -9.30 24.49 -17.91
N TYR A 466 -8.31 24.22 -17.09
CA TYR A 466 -7.98 22.94 -16.47
C TYR A 466 -8.42 23.00 -15.02
N ARG A 467 -9.59 22.42 -14.71
CA ARG A 467 -10.12 22.27 -13.35
C ARG A 467 -9.15 21.39 -12.53
N LEU A 468 -8.21 22.02 -11.84
CA LEU A 468 -7.20 21.32 -11.02
C LEU A 468 -7.68 20.90 -9.63
N GLY A 469 -8.96 20.85 -9.40
CA GLY A 469 -9.54 20.25 -8.22
C GLY A 469 -10.44 21.18 -7.41
N TRP A 470 -11.58 20.63 -7.09
CA TRP A 470 -12.44 21.12 -6.04
C TRP A 470 -12.06 20.39 -4.77
N TYR A 471 -11.90 21.15 -3.69
CA TYR A 471 -11.82 20.58 -2.36
C TYR A 471 -13.18 20.72 -1.71
N THR A 472 -13.75 19.63 -1.27
CA THR A 472 -14.96 19.64 -0.43
C THR A 472 -14.51 19.59 1.02
N MET A 473 -14.85 20.61 1.76
CA MET A 473 -14.60 20.75 3.18
C MET A 473 -15.85 20.30 3.95
N ILE A 474 -15.68 19.36 4.87
CA ILE A 474 -16.76 18.81 5.69
C ILE A 474 -16.43 19.09 7.14
N VAL A 475 -17.20 19.98 7.76
CA VAL A 475 -17.16 20.23 9.19
C VAL A 475 -18.27 19.42 9.85
N VAL A 476 -17.93 18.64 10.87
CA VAL A 476 -18.89 17.88 11.67
C VAL A 476 -18.71 18.26 13.14
N LYS A 477 -19.71 18.79 13.77
CA LYS A 477 -19.69 19.12 15.21
C LYS A 477 -20.21 17.94 16.03
N LYS A 478 -19.61 17.67 17.18
CA LYS A 478 -20.06 16.59 18.09
C LYS A 478 -21.49 16.78 18.61
N THR A 479 -21.92 18.03 18.83
CA THR A 479 -23.29 18.44 19.17
C THR A 479 -23.90 19.21 18.00
N PRO A 480 -25.23 19.40 17.93
CA PRO A 480 -25.80 20.22 16.86
C PRO A 480 -25.18 21.62 16.81
N ILE A 481 -25.00 22.16 15.60
CA ILE A 481 -24.50 23.52 15.39
C ILE A 481 -25.53 24.50 15.94
N THR A 482 -25.10 25.41 16.80
CA THR A 482 -25.97 26.43 17.43
C THR A 482 -26.26 27.56 16.47
N ASP A 483 -27.32 28.36 16.73
CA ASP A 483 -27.69 29.52 15.91
C ASP A 483 -26.57 30.57 15.85
N ALA A 484 -25.78 30.73 16.90
CA ALA A 484 -24.62 31.63 16.92
C ALA A 484 -23.50 31.14 16.00
N GLU A 485 -23.25 29.83 16.01
CA GLU A 485 -22.26 29.21 15.12
C GLU A 485 -22.74 29.20 13.65
N LEU A 486 -24.04 29.01 13.41
CA LEU A 486 -24.61 29.16 12.06
C LEU A 486 -24.42 30.59 11.54
N ALA A 487 -24.65 31.60 12.37
CA ALA A 487 -24.43 33.00 12.01
C ALA A 487 -22.93 33.27 11.76
N TYR A 488 -22.03 32.65 12.54
CA TYR A 488 -20.59 32.73 12.31
C TYR A 488 -20.20 32.12 10.95
N PHE A 489 -20.62 30.90 10.63
CA PHE A 489 -20.29 30.25 9.37
C PHE A 489 -20.85 30.99 8.15
N ARG A 490 -22.07 31.56 8.25
CA ARG A 490 -22.61 32.43 7.20
C ARG A 490 -21.70 33.63 6.95
N LYS A 491 -21.32 34.33 8.03
CA LYS A 491 -20.44 35.49 7.94
C LYS A 491 -19.06 35.10 7.41
N TRP A 492 -18.55 33.92 7.83
CA TRP A 492 -17.28 33.39 7.32
C TRP A 492 -17.33 33.15 5.81
N ILE A 493 -18.37 32.52 5.28
CA ILE A 493 -18.59 32.30 3.83
C ILE A 493 -18.72 33.64 3.09
N ASP A 494 -19.52 34.58 3.62
CA ASP A 494 -19.78 35.87 3.00
C ASP A 494 -18.55 36.77 2.97
N SER A 495 -17.65 36.62 3.92
CA SER A 495 -16.41 37.42 4.00
C SER A 495 -15.44 37.17 2.84
N ARG A 496 -15.64 36.10 2.06
CA ARG A 496 -14.93 35.72 0.83
C ARG A 496 -13.51 36.27 0.74
N HIS A 497 -12.64 35.73 1.57
CA HIS A 497 -11.23 36.09 1.49
C HIS A 497 -10.63 35.42 0.25
N TYR A 498 -10.27 36.24 -0.74
CA TYR A 498 -9.46 35.82 -1.86
C TYR A 498 -8.01 35.79 -1.40
N ILE A 499 -7.36 34.66 -1.56
CA ILE A 499 -5.91 34.62 -1.66
C ILE A 499 -5.64 34.53 -3.16
N GLU A 500 -5.23 35.64 -3.76
CA GLU A 500 -4.85 35.70 -5.17
C GLU A 500 -3.36 35.39 -5.26
N TYR A 501 -3.04 34.28 -5.94
CA TYR A 501 -1.68 33.94 -6.29
C TYR A 501 -1.50 34.22 -7.77
N GLU A 502 -0.84 35.31 -8.15
CA GLU A 502 -0.43 35.53 -9.53
C GLU A 502 0.87 34.73 -9.79
N LEU A 503 0.80 33.81 -10.72
CA LEU A 503 1.94 33.13 -11.29
C LEU A 503 2.34 33.86 -12.58
N GLU A 504 3.52 34.47 -12.61
CA GLU A 504 4.00 35.18 -13.78
C GLU A 504 4.09 34.29 -15.04
N GLN A 505 3.72 34.86 -16.19
CA GLN A 505 3.47 34.23 -17.49
C GLN A 505 4.70 33.73 -18.27
N GLU A 506 5.92 33.81 -17.76
CA GLU A 506 7.14 33.57 -18.57
C GLU A 506 7.37 32.11 -18.99
N VAL A 507 6.73 31.13 -18.35
CA VAL A 507 7.04 29.71 -18.58
C VAL A 507 6.04 29.01 -19.51
N ALA A 508 4.85 29.55 -19.67
CA ALA A 508 3.85 29.04 -20.62
C ALA A 508 2.90 30.17 -21.02
N PRO A 509 3.12 30.85 -22.16
CA PRO A 509 2.29 31.98 -22.60
C PRO A 509 0.81 31.66 -22.76
N ASP A 510 0.47 30.38 -22.87
CA ASP A 510 -0.90 29.92 -23.11
C ASP A 510 -1.62 29.42 -21.84
N MET A 511 -1.01 29.50 -20.66
CA MET A 511 -1.59 29.05 -19.41
C MET A 511 -1.63 30.18 -18.38
N ASP A 512 -2.82 30.73 -18.20
CA ASP A 512 -3.15 31.67 -17.14
C ASP A 512 -3.35 30.90 -15.83
N PHE A 513 -2.36 30.97 -14.92
CA PHE A 513 -2.39 30.30 -13.63
C PHE A 513 -2.60 31.27 -12.48
N THR A 514 -3.69 31.95 -12.48
CA THR A 514 -4.16 32.67 -11.31
C THR A 514 -4.86 31.67 -10.38
N PHE A 515 -4.29 31.37 -9.22
CA PHE A 515 -4.98 30.58 -8.20
C PHE A 515 -5.87 31.51 -7.38
N ASN A 516 -7.14 31.55 -7.71
CA ASN A 516 -8.15 32.22 -6.88
C ASN A 516 -8.90 31.15 -6.09
N TYR A 517 -8.82 31.20 -4.77
CA TYR A 517 -9.65 30.36 -3.91
C TYR A 517 -11.03 30.97 -3.83
N HIS A 518 -12.04 30.24 -4.32
CA HIS A 518 -13.45 30.56 -4.12
C HIS A 518 -14.04 29.57 -3.15
N THR A 519 -14.68 30.06 -2.09
CA THR A 519 -15.50 29.24 -1.23
C THR A 519 -16.95 29.28 -1.70
N GLN A 520 -17.59 28.12 -1.78
CA GLN A 520 -18.98 27.96 -2.15
C GLN A 520 -19.70 27.14 -1.08
N LEU A 521 -20.80 27.69 -0.53
CA LEU A 521 -21.64 26.96 0.39
C LEU A 521 -22.33 25.79 -0.33
N GLU A 522 -22.23 24.59 0.25
CA GLU A 522 -22.88 23.38 -0.24
C GLU A 522 -24.01 22.94 0.69
N TYR A 523 -23.79 23.04 2.01
CA TYR A 523 -24.80 22.72 3.01
C TYR A 523 -24.53 23.48 4.31
N LEU A 524 -25.59 24.07 4.86
CA LEU A 524 -25.66 24.62 6.21
C LEU A 524 -27.10 24.41 6.73
N PRO A 525 -27.32 23.95 7.95
CA PRO A 525 -28.65 23.75 8.50
C PRO A 525 -29.52 25.02 8.43
N GLY A 526 -30.73 24.89 7.88
CA GLY A 526 -31.67 26.00 7.71
C GLY A 526 -31.45 26.84 6.44
N GLU A 527 -30.43 26.58 5.64
CA GLU A 527 -30.24 27.18 4.31
C GLU A 527 -30.80 26.25 3.23
N VAL A 528 -31.49 26.80 2.24
CA VAL A 528 -32.01 26.03 1.10
C VAL A 528 -31.09 26.18 -0.09
N SER A 529 -30.62 25.04 -0.61
CA SER A 529 -29.74 24.98 -1.79
C SER A 529 -30.23 23.91 -2.76
N ALA A 530 -29.88 24.05 -4.05
CA ALA A 530 -30.16 23.04 -5.09
C ALA A 530 -28.99 22.07 -5.31
N THR A 531 -27.96 22.12 -4.46
CA THR A 531 -26.76 21.28 -4.62
C THR A 531 -27.06 19.81 -4.28
N ALA A 532 -26.23 18.90 -4.83
CA ALA A 532 -26.33 17.48 -4.52
C ALA A 532 -26.09 17.20 -3.02
N TYR A 533 -25.23 17.99 -2.37
CA TYR A 533 -24.97 17.91 -0.93
C TYR A 533 -26.22 18.24 -0.11
N PHE A 534 -26.90 19.35 -0.45
CA PHE A 534 -28.15 19.71 0.23
C PHE A 534 -29.21 18.61 0.06
N GLN A 535 -29.43 18.13 -1.17
CA GLN A 535 -30.41 17.06 -1.42
C GLN A 535 -30.06 15.76 -0.67
N PHE A 536 -28.78 15.44 -0.55
CA PHE A 536 -28.33 14.27 0.21
C PHE A 536 -28.58 14.41 1.70
N MET A 537 -28.25 15.57 2.28
CA MET A 537 -28.43 15.85 3.70
C MET A 537 -29.89 15.90 4.11
N GLU A 538 -30.77 16.50 3.30
CA GLU A 538 -32.22 16.55 3.53
C GLU A 538 -32.94 15.21 3.27
N GLY A 539 -32.20 14.13 3.01
CA GLY A 539 -32.79 12.81 2.84
C GLY A 539 -33.63 12.60 1.57
N VAL A 540 -33.51 13.51 0.59
CA VAL A 540 -34.14 13.35 -0.72
C VAL A 540 -33.67 12.04 -1.34
N ASN A 541 -34.57 11.32 -2.05
CA ASN A 541 -34.33 10.00 -2.59
C ASN A 541 -32.93 9.86 -3.23
N ARG A 542 -32.00 9.24 -2.50
CA ARG A 542 -30.58 9.11 -2.86
C ARG A 542 -30.41 8.43 -4.21
N THR A 543 -31.30 7.48 -4.57
CA THR A 543 -31.29 6.81 -5.86
C THR A 543 -31.63 7.76 -7.02
N ALA A 544 -32.48 8.75 -6.79
CA ALA A 544 -32.80 9.76 -7.79
C ALA A 544 -31.66 10.73 -8.04
N VAL A 545 -30.85 11.01 -7.00
CA VAL A 545 -29.69 11.93 -7.07
C VAL A 545 -28.47 11.26 -7.73
N PHE A 546 -28.21 9.97 -7.41
CA PHE A 546 -26.95 9.28 -7.81
C PHE A 546 -27.16 8.11 -8.78
N GLY A 547 -28.39 7.71 -9.05
CA GLY A 547 -28.71 6.55 -9.86
C GLY A 547 -28.63 5.21 -9.08
N PRO A 548 -29.16 4.12 -9.70
CA PRO A 548 -29.24 2.80 -9.05
C PRO A 548 -27.89 2.08 -8.90
N ASP A 549 -26.88 2.51 -9.67
CA ASP A 549 -25.59 1.83 -9.74
C ASP A 549 -24.59 2.32 -8.70
N VAL A 550 -24.96 3.32 -7.89
CA VAL A 550 -24.10 3.90 -6.86
C VAL A 550 -24.40 3.31 -5.49
N ARG A 551 -23.34 2.87 -4.82
CA ARG A 551 -23.39 2.31 -3.47
C ARG A 551 -22.81 3.30 -2.47
N LEU A 552 -23.64 3.80 -1.58
CA LEU A 552 -23.26 4.73 -0.53
C LEU A 552 -23.36 4.11 0.89
N SER A 553 -23.49 2.77 1.00
CA SER A 553 -23.51 2.11 2.32
C SER A 553 -22.25 2.44 3.12
N PRO A 554 -22.37 2.67 4.45
CA PRO A 554 -21.26 3.00 5.31
C PRO A 554 -20.12 1.98 5.22
N THR A 555 -18.89 2.48 5.34
CA THR A 555 -17.69 1.64 5.45
C THR A 555 -17.38 1.35 6.92
N THR A 556 -16.83 0.19 7.18
CA THR A 556 -16.41 -0.25 8.51
C THR A 556 -14.96 -0.70 8.50
N ASP A 557 -14.35 -0.87 9.66
CA ASP A 557 -13.00 -1.42 9.80
C ASP A 557 -12.83 -2.79 9.16
N MET A 558 -13.92 -3.56 9.07
CA MET A 558 -13.92 -4.87 8.43
C MET A 558 -14.06 -4.78 6.91
N LYS A 559 -14.49 -3.64 6.39
CA LYS A 559 -14.68 -3.35 4.97
C LYS A 559 -14.39 -1.88 4.66
N PRO A 560 -13.13 -1.44 4.77
CA PRO A 560 -12.75 -0.03 4.73
C PRO A 560 -12.49 0.48 3.30
N TYR A 561 -13.40 0.21 2.35
CA TYR A 561 -13.23 0.59 0.95
C TYR A 561 -14.17 1.74 0.58
N ILE A 562 -13.73 2.98 0.84
CA ILE A 562 -14.53 4.17 0.60
C ILE A 562 -14.84 4.37 -0.88
N PHE A 563 -13.90 4.06 -1.76
CA PHE A 563 -14.05 4.20 -3.21
C PHE A 563 -14.68 2.96 -3.91
N ASP A 564 -15.15 1.93 -3.18
CA ASP A 564 -16.05 0.88 -3.71
C ASP A 564 -17.48 1.42 -3.83
N VAL A 565 -17.67 2.33 -4.78
CA VAL A 565 -18.91 3.10 -4.96
C VAL A 565 -19.82 2.56 -6.06
N TYR A 566 -19.34 1.71 -6.94
CA TYR A 566 -20.15 1.14 -8.01
C TYR A 566 -20.62 -0.29 -7.68
N THR A 567 -21.88 -0.58 -7.97
CA THR A 567 -22.48 -1.91 -7.70
C THR A 567 -21.92 -2.99 -8.61
N ASP A 568 -21.56 -2.64 -9.85
CA ASP A 568 -21.11 -3.59 -10.87
C ASP A 568 -19.65 -4.04 -10.70
N ARG A 569 -18.83 -3.24 -10.01
CA ARG A 569 -17.38 -3.49 -9.80
C ARG A 569 -16.63 -3.90 -11.07
N THR A 570 -16.93 -3.25 -12.19
CA THR A 570 -16.39 -3.62 -13.51
C THR A 570 -14.87 -3.66 -13.54
N ASP A 571 -14.17 -2.71 -12.87
CA ASP A 571 -12.70 -2.67 -12.86
C ASP A 571 -12.09 -3.89 -12.16
N VAL A 572 -12.68 -4.30 -11.01
CA VAL A 572 -12.23 -5.49 -10.28
C VAL A 572 -12.52 -6.75 -11.09
N LYS A 573 -13.68 -6.82 -11.75
CA LYS A 573 -14.05 -7.94 -12.62
C LYS A 573 -13.10 -8.06 -13.82
N LYS A 574 -12.72 -6.95 -14.45
CA LYS A 574 -11.73 -6.93 -15.54
C LYS A 574 -10.37 -7.45 -15.06
N LEU A 575 -9.94 -7.06 -13.87
CA LEU A 575 -8.70 -7.54 -13.28
C LEU A 575 -8.75 -9.05 -13.02
N LEU A 576 -9.83 -9.53 -12.40
CA LEU A 576 -10.05 -10.96 -12.16
C LEU A 576 -10.07 -11.76 -13.47
N LEU A 577 -10.73 -11.24 -14.50
CA LEU A 577 -10.79 -11.88 -15.80
C LEU A 577 -9.39 -11.95 -16.44
N LYS A 578 -8.61 -10.86 -16.40
CA LYS A 578 -7.23 -10.83 -16.92
C LYS A 578 -6.37 -11.87 -16.22
N MET A 579 -6.35 -11.89 -14.89
CA MET A 579 -5.55 -12.87 -14.14
C MET A 579 -6.09 -14.29 -14.29
N GLY A 580 -7.41 -14.46 -14.27
CA GLY A 580 -8.05 -15.75 -14.46
C GLY A 580 -7.72 -16.37 -15.81
N THR A 581 -7.76 -15.61 -16.90
CA THR A 581 -7.40 -16.11 -18.25
C THR A 581 -5.93 -16.49 -18.36
N MET A 582 -5.03 -15.68 -17.77
CA MET A 582 -3.59 -16.01 -17.75
C MET A 582 -3.33 -17.30 -16.94
N CYS A 583 -3.87 -17.40 -15.75
CA CYS A 583 -3.73 -18.59 -14.91
C CYS A 583 -4.37 -19.83 -15.56
N ALA A 584 -5.55 -19.69 -16.19
CA ALA A 584 -6.23 -20.77 -16.90
C ALA A 584 -5.40 -21.29 -18.08
N GLY A 585 -4.77 -20.41 -18.86
CA GLY A 585 -3.88 -20.81 -19.96
C GLY A 585 -2.72 -21.68 -19.50
N VAL A 586 -2.01 -21.26 -18.45
CA VAL A 586 -0.89 -22.03 -17.88
C VAL A 586 -1.40 -23.30 -17.17
N PHE A 587 -2.58 -23.27 -16.56
CA PHE A 587 -3.20 -24.43 -15.96
C PHE A 587 -3.56 -25.49 -16.99
N CYS A 588 -4.17 -25.10 -18.13
CA CYS A 588 -4.45 -26.00 -19.24
C CYS A 588 -3.16 -26.64 -19.79
N LEU A 589 -2.07 -25.85 -19.90
CA LEU A 589 -0.76 -26.38 -20.31
C LEU A 589 -0.23 -27.39 -19.27
N ALA A 590 -0.36 -27.12 -17.97
CA ALA A 590 0.05 -28.04 -16.91
C ALA A 590 -0.73 -29.36 -16.98
N LEU A 591 -2.06 -29.29 -17.17
CA LEU A 591 -2.91 -30.48 -17.33
C LEU A 591 -2.57 -31.24 -18.60
N LEU A 592 -2.37 -30.55 -19.73
CA LEU A 592 -1.98 -31.18 -20.99
C LEU A 592 -0.67 -31.96 -20.81
N LEU A 593 0.35 -31.36 -20.26
CA LEU A 593 1.62 -32.03 -19.94
C LEU A 593 1.44 -33.20 -18.99
N PHE A 594 0.58 -33.04 -17.98
CA PHE A 594 0.26 -34.10 -17.05
C PHE A 594 -0.37 -35.31 -17.76
N PHE A 595 -1.41 -35.11 -18.57
CA PHE A 595 -2.13 -36.20 -19.23
C PHE A 595 -1.36 -36.82 -20.40
N LEU A 596 -0.63 -36.01 -21.20
CA LEU A 596 0.19 -36.55 -22.30
C LEU A 596 1.32 -37.47 -21.82
N THR A 597 1.78 -37.26 -20.59
CA THR A 597 2.88 -38.04 -20.03
C THR A 597 2.41 -39.13 -19.05
N GLN A 598 1.08 -39.27 -18.84
CA GLN A 598 0.49 -40.25 -17.93
C GLN A 598 0.34 -41.60 -18.67
N ARG A 599 1.15 -42.58 -18.29
CA ARG A 599 1.10 -43.92 -18.85
C ARG A 599 0.71 -45.02 -17.84
N GLU A 600 0.88 -44.76 -16.52
CA GLU A 600 0.90 -45.85 -15.52
C GLU A 600 -0.12 -45.67 -14.36
N THR A 601 -0.75 -44.50 -14.20
CA THR A 601 -1.71 -44.25 -13.10
C THR A 601 -3.07 -43.84 -13.67
N PRO A 602 -4.21 -44.36 -13.09
CA PRO A 602 -5.54 -43.93 -13.52
C PRO A 602 -5.73 -42.43 -13.36
N ALA A 603 -6.31 -41.79 -14.36
CA ALA A 603 -6.60 -40.34 -14.32
C ALA A 603 -7.47 -39.97 -13.10
N ALA A 604 -8.40 -40.85 -12.71
CA ALA A 604 -9.26 -40.65 -11.54
C ALA A 604 -8.50 -40.50 -10.22
N ALA A 605 -7.33 -41.15 -10.05
CA ALA A 605 -6.52 -41.04 -8.83
C ALA A 605 -5.80 -39.68 -8.71
N SER A 606 -5.68 -38.92 -9.82
CA SER A 606 -4.96 -37.65 -9.86
C SER A 606 -5.84 -36.45 -9.48
N VAL A 607 -7.16 -36.55 -9.70
CA VAL A 607 -8.10 -35.44 -9.47
C VAL A 607 -8.10 -34.94 -8.02
N PRO A 608 -8.12 -35.81 -6.99
CA PRO A 608 -8.05 -35.34 -5.59
C PRO A 608 -6.79 -34.55 -5.29
N PHE A 609 -5.62 -34.95 -5.82
CA PHE A 609 -4.36 -34.24 -5.63
C PHE A 609 -4.35 -32.90 -6.37
N ILE A 610 -4.87 -32.81 -7.57
CA ILE A 610 -5.03 -31.54 -8.30
C ILE A 610 -5.88 -30.59 -7.48
N LEU A 611 -7.05 -31.05 -7.01
CA LEU A 611 -7.94 -30.24 -6.18
C LEU A 611 -7.29 -29.83 -4.86
N TYR A 612 -6.58 -30.76 -4.20
CA TYR A 612 -5.83 -30.47 -2.97
C TYR A 612 -4.85 -29.32 -3.15
N PHE A 613 -3.97 -29.35 -4.16
CA PHE A 613 -2.99 -28.30 -4.39
C PHE A 613 -3.61 -26.98 -4.86
N LEU A 614 -4.72 -27.02 -5.61
CA LEU A 614 -5.51 -25.82 -5.95
C LEU A 614 -6.07 -25.15 -4.70
N LEU A 615 -6.70 -25.93 -3.83
CA LEU A 615 -7.32 -25.42 -2.60
C LEU A 615 -6.26 -24.89 -1.60
N LEU A 616 -5.10 -25.54 -1.49
CA LEU A 616 -4.02 -25.06 -0.65
C LEU A 616 -3.48 -23.72 -1.14
N GLY A 617 -3.17 -23.58 -2.43
CA GLY A 617 -2.64 -22.33 -2.99
C GLY A 617 -3.64 -21.18 -2.87
N LEU A 618 -4.91 -21.43 -3.19
CA LEU A 618 -5.97 -20.45 -3.07
C LEU A 618 -6.19 -20.05 -1.59
N GLY A 619 -6.36 -21.03 -0.72
CA GLY A 619 -6.66 -20.82 0.70
C GLY A 619 -5.57 -20.08 1.44
N TYR A 620 -4.29 -20.37 1.14
CA TYR A 620 -3.16 -19.71 1.77
C TYR A 620 -3.19 -18.19 1.55
N PHE A 621 -3.21 -17.75 0.29
CA PHE A 621 -3.17 -16.33 -0.05
C PHE A 621 -4.44 -15.57 0.33
N VAL A 622 -5.60 -16.23 0.25
CA VAL A 622 -6.87 -15.61 0.69
C VAL A 622 -6.84 -15.32 2.20
N ILE A 623 -6.34 -16.25 3.03
CA ILE A 623 -6.16 -16.02 4.48
C ILE A 623 -5.09 -14.94 4.73
N GLU A 624 -3.95 -15.04 4.06
CA GLU A 624 -2.83 -14.09 4.21
C GLU A 624 -3.27 -12.65 3.94
N ILE A 625 -3.94 -12.40 2.81
CA ILE A 625 -4.44 -11.07 2.45
C ILE A 625 -5.45 -10.57 3.50
N ALA A 626 -6.38 -11.43 3.91
CA ALA A 626 -7.37 -11.06 4.92
C ALA A 626 -6.70 -10.64 6.24
N LEU A 627 -5.72 -11.40 6.72
CA LEU A 627 -5.00 -11.09 7.96
C LEU A 627 -4.11 -9.85 7.84
N MET A 628 -3.36 -9.72 6.74
CA MET A 628 -2.51 -8.54 6.54
C MET A 628 -3.33 -7.25 6.54
N LYS A 629 -4.44 -7.23 5.79
CA LYS A 629 -5.32 -6.06 5.71
C LYS A 629 -6.06 -5.83 7.04
N PHE A 630 -6.52 -6.89 7.71
CA PHE A 630 -7.16 -6.77 9.03
C PHE A 630 -6.22 -6.16 10.08
N TYR A 631 -4.98 -6.65 10.16
CA TYR A 631 -4.03 -6.15 11.15
C TYR A 631 -3.35 -4.84 10.77
N GLN A 632 -3.48 -4.35 9.53
CA GLN A 632 -2.89 -3.09 9.09
C GLN A 632 -3.32 -1.90 9.97
N SER A 633 -4.60 -1.83 10.34
CA SER A 633 -5.14 -0.80 11.25
C SER A 633 -4.65 -0.92 12.70
N HIS A 634 -4.14 -2.08 13.10
CA HIS A 634 -3.67 -2.35 14.46
C HIS A 634 -2.15 -2.20 14.59
N THR A 635 -1.42 -2.56 13.55
CA THR A 635 0.05 -2.48 13.54
C THR A 635 0.58 -1.06 13.35
N GLY A 636 -0.29 -0.10 13.04
CA GLY A 636 0.03 1.31 12.92
C GLY A 636 0.75 1.71 11.62
N SER A 637 1.11 0.75 10.76
CA SER A 637 1.61 1.02 9.42
C SER A 637 1.58 -0.23 8.54
N PRO A 638 1.51 -0.08 7.18
CA PRO A 638 1.65 -1.21 6.25
C PRO A 638 2.96 -1.97 6.41
N THR A 639 4.07 -1.27 6.68
CA THR A 639 5.39 -1.86 6.93
C THR A 639 5.39 -2.77 8.15
N ASN A 640 4.76 -2.34 9.25
CA ASN A 640 4.65 -3.16 10.45
C ASN A 640 3.79 -4.40 10.18
N SER A 641 2.70 -4.27 9.41
CA SER A 641 1.90 -5.44 9.02
C SER A 641 2.73 -6.45 8.21
N LEU A 642 3.57 -5.98 7.29
CA LEU A 642 4.50 -6.84 6.56
C LEU A 642 5.48 -7.57 7.49
N ILE A 643 6.06 -6.86 8.47
CA ILE A 643 7.04 -7.43 9.41
C ILE A 643 6.37 -8.40 10.39
N PHE A 644 5.32 -7.96 11.07
CA PHE A 644 4.77 -8.70 12.21
C PHE A 644 3.74 -9.76 11.80
N VAL A 645 3.04 -9.59 10.69
CA VAL A 645 2.06 -10.57 10.19
C VAL A 645 2.68 -11.47 9.14
N LEU A 646 3.15 -10.94 8.02
CA LEU A 646 3.63 -11.75 6.90
C LEU A 646 4.93 -12.50 7.26
N ALA A 647 5.95 -11.82 7.79
CA ALA A 647 7.18 -12.48 8.17
C ALA A 647 6.93 -13.52 9.29
N GLY A 648 6.01 -13.21 10.23
CA GLY A 648 5.55 -14.14 11.26
C GLY A 648 4.89 -15.40 10.69
N LEU A 649 3.98 -15.25 9.71
CA LEU A 649 3.35 -16.36 8.99
C LEU A 649 4.37 -17.22 8.24
N LEU A 650 5.25 -16.59 7.45
CA LEU A 650 6.23 -17.31 6.64
C LEU A 650 7.23 -18.08 7.52
N LEU A 651 7.78 -17.43 8.56
CA LEU A 651 8.72 -18.07 9.48
C LEU A 651 8.08 -19.27 10.19
N SER A 652 6.89 -19.07 10.75
CA SER A 652 6.17 -20.13 11.46
C SER A 652 5.71 -21.25 10.54
N SER A 653 5.30 -20.94 9.30
CA SER A 653 5.01 -21.96 8.28
C SER A 653 6.27 -22.76 7.92
N GLY A 654 7.42 -22.12 7.81
CA GLY A 654 8.70 -22.79 7.63
C GLY A 654 8.98 -23.77 8.77
N LEU A 655 8.81 -23.34 10.02
CA LEU A 655 8.98 -24.20 11.20
C LEU A 655 7.98 -25.36 11.19
N GLY A 656 6.71 -25.11 10.88
CA GLY A 656 5.68 -26.15 10.74
C GLY A 656 6.08 -27.22 9.72
N SER A 657 6.60 -26.78 8.56
CA SER A 657 7.16 -27.69 7.55
C SER A 657 8.31 -28.52 8.11
N TYR A 658 9.29 -27.88 8.74
CA TYR A 658 10.49 -28.56 9.26
C TYR A 658 10.14 -29.65 10.28
N PHE A 659 9.27 -29.33 11.24
CA PHE A 659 8.87 -30.25 12.30
C PHE A 659 7.88 -31.35 11.87
N SER A 660 7.17 -31.16 10.75
CA SER A 660 6.21 -32.16 10.24
C SER A 660 6.83 -33.30 9.45
N ARG A 661 8.17 -33.37 9.38
CA ARG A 661 8.87 -34.46 8.72
C ARG A 661 8.44 -35.82 9.28
N GLY A 662 7.99 -36.71 8.41
CA GLY A 662 7.56 -38.07 8.79
C GLY A 662 6.18 -38.15 9.46
N TYR A 663 5.37 -37.10 9.39
CA TYR A 663 3.99 -37.16 9.88
C TYR A 663 3.17 -38.20 9.13
N SER A 664 2.36 -38.94 9.90
CA SER A 664 1.32 -39.80 9.33
C SER A 664 0.18 -38.94 8.77
N PRO A 665 -0.67 -39.46 7.85
CA PRO A 665 -1.83 -38.74 7.35
C PRO A 665 -2.75 -38.22 8.47
N LYS A 666 -2.95 -39.01 9.55
CA LYS A 666 -3.74 -38.56 10.71
C LYS A 666 -3.13 -37.37 11.42
N LYS A 667 -1.79 -37.32 11.58
CA LYS A 667 -1.10 -36.16 12.20
C LYS A 667 -1.16 -34.94 11.29
N ALA A 668 -0.99 -35.11 9.98
CA ALA A 668 -1.12 -34.03 9.01
C ALA A 668 -2.55 -33.48 8.97
N ALA A 669 -3.59 -34.33 9.10
CA ALA A 669 -4.98 -33.89 9.16
C ALA A 669 -5.27 -32.97 10.35
N TRP A 670 -4.59 -33.13 11.49
CA TRP A 670 -4.73 -32.19 12.62
C TRP A 670 -4.27 -30.78 12.30
N SER A 671 -3.37 -30.58 11.32
CA SER A 671 -2.98 -29.23 10.91
C SER A 671 -4.13 -28.46 10.26
N PHE A 672 -5.00 -29.12 9.51
CA PHE A 672 -6.21 -28.52 8.93
C PHE A 672 -7.18 -28.08 10.03
N VAL A 673 -7.38 -28.92 11.05
CA VAL A 673 -8.19 -28.54 12.23
C VAL A 673 -7.56 -27.34 12.93
N GLY A 674 -6.22 -27.33 13.11
CA GLY A 674 -5.49 -26.20 13.67
C GLY A 674 -5.70 -24.92 12.83
N ILE A 675 -5.62 -24.99 11.50
CA ILE A 675 -5.88 -23.85 10.61
C ILE A 675 -7.27 -23.29 10.84
N VAL A 676 -8.30 -24.16 10.85
CA VAL A 676 -9.69 -23.74 11.09
C VAL A 676 -9.83 -23.05 12.45
N VAL A 677 -9.28 -23.66 13.50
CA VAL A 677 -9.37 -23.12 14.88
C VAL A 677 -8.66 -21.78 15.00
N PHE A 678 -7.39 -21.70 14.57
CA PHE A 678 -6.61 -20.48 14.72
C PHE A 678 -7.07 -19.35 13.78
N ALA A 679 -7.47 -19.66 12.55
CA ALA A 679 -8.07 -18.64 11.67
C ALA A 679 -9.41 -18.14 12.22
N SER A 680 -10.25 -19.03 12.77
CA SER A 680 -11.50 -18.62 13.44
C SER A 680 -11.23 -17.75 14.67
N TYR A 681 -10.16 -18.06 15.42
CA TYR A 681 -9.73 -17.21 16.53
C TYR A 681 -9.43 -15.77 16.05
N HIS A 682 -8.65 -15.59 14.97
CA HIS A 682 -8.37 -14.27 14.40
C HIS A 682 -9.63 -13.55 13.91
N ILE A 683 -10.56 -14.30 13.28
CA ILE A 683 -11.82 -13.77 12.77
C ILE A 683 -12.72 -13.22 13.89
N PHE A 684 -12.89 -13.98 14.98
CA PHE A 684 -13.91 -13.71 15.99
C PHE A 684 -13.37 -13.09 17.28
N LEU A 685 -12.14 -13.38 17.68
CA LEU A 685 -11.56 -12.98 18.97
C LEU A 685 -10.36 -12.05 18.86
N GLY A 686 -9.67 -12.00 17.71
CA GLY A 686 -8.43 -11.26 17.55
C GLY A 686 -8.54 -9.78 17.94
N ARG A 687 -9.64 -9.13 17.59
CA ARG A 687 -9.90 -7.72 17.91
C ARG A 687 -10.03 -7.48 19.43
N ASN A 688 -10.76 -8.35 20.13
CA ASN A 688 -11.05 -8.18 21.55
C ASN A 688 -9.81 -8.43 22.41
N LEU A 689 -8.96 -9.37 22.02
CA LEU A 689 -7.75 -9.69 22.76
C LEU A 689 -6.73 -8.54 22.71
N LEU A 690 -6.58 -7.89 21.56
CA LEU A 690 -5.67 -6.76 21.39
C LEU A 690 -6.05 -5.56 22.26
N SER A 691 -7.35 -5.39 22.57
CA SER A 691 -7.80 -4.33 23.47
C SER A 691 -7.35 -4.52 24.93
N TRP A 692 -7.02 -5.74 25.34
CA TRP A 692 -6.56 -6.06 26.69
C TRP A 692 -5.08 -5.76 26.92
N PHE A 693 -4.25 -5.76 25.87
CA PHE A 693 -2.80 -5.58 25.94
C PHE A 693 -2.33 -4.16 25.59
N GLY A 694 -3.24 -3.20 25.46
CA GLY A 694 -3.03 -1.89 24.90
C GLY A 694 -2.18 -0.90 25.71
N THR A 695 -0.95 -1.26 26.07
CA THR A 695 -0.02 -0.36 26.78
C THR A 695 1.02 0.31 25.86
N SER A 696 1.43 -0.35 24.78
CA SER A 696 2.29 0.26 23.74
C SER A 696 2.14 -0.46 22.42
N MET A 697 2.34 0.26 21.33
CA MET A 697 2.26 -0.24 19.96
C MET A 697 3.23 -1.41 19.69
N LEU A 698 4.44 -1.35 20.26
CA LEU A 698 5.42 -2.43 20.11
C LEU A 698 4.93 -3.73 20.75
N VAL A 699 4.35 -3.64 21.94
CA VAL A 699 3.77 -4.81 22.64
C VAL A 699 2.61 -5.37 21.82
N GLU A 700 1.75 -4.53 21.29
CA GLU A 700 0.63 -4.95 20.44
C GLU A 700 1.12 -5.70 19.19
N ASN A 701 2.13 -5.16 18.50
CA ASN A 701 2.73 -5.78 17.32
C ASN A 701 3.38 -7.14 17.63
N ILE A 702 4.08 -7.24 18.74
CA ILE A 702 4.64 -8.53 19.21
C ILE A 702 3.52 -9.53 19.51
N MET A 703 2.44 -9.10 20.17
CA MET A 703 1.29 -9.95 20.46
C MET A 703 0.59 -10.43 19.18
N ILE A 704 0.42 -9.56 18.18
CA ILE A 704 -0.08 -9.95 16.85
C ILE A 704 0.79 -11.08 16.27
N SER A 705 2.11 -10.90 16.25
CA SER A 705 3.02 -11.93 15.75
C SER A 705 2.86 -13.25 16.53
N LEU A 706 2.81 -13.20 17.87
CA LEU A 706 2.65 -14.40 18.70
C LEU A 706 1.34 -15.14 18.44
N THR A 707 0.25 -14.42 18.16
CA THR A 707 -1.04 -15.05 17.83
C THR A 707 -1.08 -15.62 16.42
N VAL A 708 -0.34 -15.03 15.47
CA VAL A 708 -0.24 -15.50 14.08
C VAL A 708 0.63 -16.75 13.95
N ILE A 709 1.64 -16.93 14.81
CA ILE A 709 2.56 -18.08 14.79
C ILE A 709 1.85 -19.45 14.79
N PRO A 710 0.87 -19.76 15.65
CA PRO A 710 0.20 -21.05 15.64
C PRO A 710 -0.54 -21.34 14.32
N LEU A 711 -1.16 -20.32 13.74
CA LEU A 711 -1.82 -20.42 12.44
C LEU A 711 -0.81 -20.73 11.33
N GLY A 712 0.25 -19.92 11.22
CA GLY A 712 1.30 -20.13 10.23
C GLY A 712 1.95 -21.50 10.37
N PHE A 713 2.26 -21.94 11.61
CA PHE A 713 2.81 -23.27 11.86
C PHE A 713 1.92 -24.38 11.28
N CYS A 714 0.60 -24.31 11.50
CA CYS A 714 -0.35 -25.26 10.92
C CYS A 714 -0.41 -25.16 9.39
N MET A 715 -0.38 -23.95 8.81
CA MET A 715 -0.42 -23.72 7.37
C MET A 715 0.82 -24.25 6.64
N GLY A 716 1.98 -24.32 7.31
CA GLY A 716 3.23 -24.83 6.75
C GLY A 716 3.29 -26.35 6.56
N ILE A 717 2.36 -27.13 7.12
CA ILE A 717 2.38 -28.59 7.11
C ILE A 717 1.78 -29.20 5.83
N PRO A 718 0.61 -28.76 5.33
CA PRO A 718 -0.10 -29.45 4.25
C PRO A 718 0.68 -29.53 2.94
N PHE A 719 1.31 -28.45 2.50
CA PHE A 719 1.98 -28.42 1.20
C PHE A 719 3.14 -29.42 1.10
N PRO A 720 4.17 -29.41 1.97
CA PRO A 720 5.25 -30.39 1.88
C PRO A 720 4.79 -31.81 2.15
N PHE A 721 3.77 -32.01 3.00
CA PHE A 721 3.15 -33.32 3.19
C PHE A 721 2.55 -33.83 1.88
N GLY A 722 1.76 -32.99 1.17
CA GLY A 722 1.19 -33.32 -0.14
C GLY A 722 2.26 -33.69 -1.18
N ILE A 723 3.38 -32.93 -1.24
CA ILE A 723 4.51 -33.22 -2.13
C ILE A 723 5.12 -34.59 -1.81
N GLU A 724 5.31 -34.94 -0.54
CA GLU A 724 5.82 -36.27 -0.17
C GLU A 724 4.84 -37.40 -0.55
N GLN A 725 3.51 -37.18 -0.47
CA GLN A 725 2.52 -38.15 -0.98
C GLN A 725 2.58 -38.29 -2.50
N VAL A 726 2.76 -37.17 -3.23
CA VAL A 726 2.95 -37.19 -4.70
C VAL A 726 4.19 -38.02 -5.08
N LYS A 727 5.31 -37.89 -4.35
CA LYS A 727 6.52 -38.70 -4.59
C LYS A 727 6.25 -40.20 -4.38
N ARG A 728 5.45 -40.56 -3.35
CA ARG A 728 5.12 -41.96 -3.05
C ARG A 728 4.17 -42.59 -4.06
N ILE A 729 3.15 -41.83 -4.52
CA ILE A 729 2.06 -42.35 -5.36
C ILE A 729 2.37 -42.21 -6.85
N PHE A 730 2.91 -41.05 -7.27
CA PHE A 730 3.10 -40.73 -8.69
C PHE A 730 4.56 -40.73 -9.17
N THR A 731 5.52 -40.75 -8.29
CA THR A 731 6.95 -40.56 -8.52
C THR A 731 7.43 -39.10 -8.42
N GLU A 732 8.70 -38.91 -8.13
CA GLU A 732 9.32 -37.58 -8.01
C GLU A 732 9.17 -36.71 -9.28
N LYS A 733 9.04 -37.33 -10.46
CA LYS A 733 8.89 -36.64 -11.74
C LYS A 733 7.64 -35.75 -11.81
N ARG A 734 6.59 -36.07 -11.05
CA ARG A 734 5.33 -35.36 -11.07
C ARG A 734 5.30 -34.16 -10.12
N VAL A 735 6.20 -34.08 -9.16
CA VAL A 735 6.29 -32.99 -8.19
C VAL A 735 6.19 -31.60 -8.84
N PRO A 736 6.95 -31.29 -9.93
CA PRO A 736 6.88 -29.97 -10.52
C PRO A 736 5.50 -29.55 -11.03
N ILE A 737 4.70 -30.48 -11.50
CA ILE A 737 3.33 -30.17 -11.98
C ILE A 737 2.42 -29.75 -10.82
N PHE A 738 2.47 -30.45 -9.69
CA PHE A 738 1.67 -30.10 -8.52
C PHE A 738 2.13 -28.81 -7.88
N VAL A 739 3.44 -28.52 -7.89
CA VAL A 739 3.98 -27.21 -7.52
C VAL A 739 3.45 -26.12 -8.43
N ALA A 740 3.44 -26.34 -9.77
CA ALA A 740 2.87 -25.39 -10.73
C ALA A 740 1.38 -25.13 -10.47
N ILE A 741 0.59 -26.16 -10.23
CA ILE A 741 -0.85 -26.06 -9.91
C ILE A 741 -1.06 -25.20 -8.65
N ASN A 742 -0.29 -25.46 -7.58
CA ASN A 742 -0.37 -24.70 -6.36
C ASN A 742 0.01 -23.22 -6.59
N SER A 743 1.10 -22.95 -7.31
CA SER A 743 1.54 -21.57 -7.61
C SER A 743 0.53 -20.81 -8.46
N LEU A 744 -0.13 -21.48 -9.42
CA LEU A 744 -1.21 -20.88 -10.22
C LEU A 744 -2.44 -20.52 -9.37
N ALA A 745 -2.84 -21.44 -8.47
CA ALA A 745 -3.92 -21.17 -7.54
C ALA A 745 -3.57 -20.02 -6.59
N SER A 746 -2.32 -19.91 -6.17
CA SER A 746 -1.80 -18.80 -5.38
C SER A 746 -1.84 -17.48 -6.15
N ALA A 747 -1.40 -17.46 -7.41
CA ALA A 747 -1.42 -16.27 -8.27
C ALA A 747 -2.84 -15.73 -8.49
N PHE A 748 -3.79 -16.61 -8.72
CA PHE A 748 -5.22 -16.26 -8.80
C PHE A 748 -5.75 -15.84 -7.43
N GLY A 749 -5.33 -16.51 -6.36
CA GLY A 749 -5.75 -16.31 -4.98
C GLY A 749 -5.52 -14.90 -4.47
N ILE A 750 -4.43 -14.22 -4.90
CA ILE A 750 -4.14 -12.82 -4.55
C ILE A 750 -5.22 -11.90 -5.12
N THR A 751 -5.46 -11.95 -6.42
CA THR A 751 -6.47 -11.10 -7.07
C THR A 751 -7.88 -11.43 -6.59
N PHE A 752 -8.18 -12.72 -6.39
CA PHE A 752 -9.44 -13.18 -5.85
C PHE A 752 -9.65 -12.77 -4.39
N GLY A 753 -8.60 -12.84 -3.56
CA GLY A 753 -8.62 -12.38 -2.17
C GLY A 753 -8.87 -10.88 -2.05
N LEU A 754 -8.27 -10.06 -2.92
CA LEU A 754 -8.57 -8.64 -3.01
C LEU A 754 -10.04 -8.41 -3.38
N PHE A 755 -10.56 -9.11 -4.40
CA PHE A 755 -11.98 -9.05 -4.76
C PHE A 755 -12.90 -9.41 -3.60
N LEU A 756 -12.62 -10.52 -2.90
CA LEU A 756 -13.39 -10.95 -1.74
C LEU A 756 -13.33 -9.90 -0.61
N SER A 757 -12.18 -9.30 -0.35
CA SER A 757 -12.02 -8.26 0.66
C SER A 757 -12.91 -7.04 0.39
N ILE A 758 -12.98 -6.61 -0.88
CA ILE A 758 -13.86 -5.51 -1.30
C ILE A 758 -15.33 -5.95 -1.27
N ALA A 759 -15.64 -7.17 -1.67
CA ALA A 759 -17.02 -7.66 -1.76
C ALA A 759 -17.60 -8.03 -0.39
N LEU A 760 -16.87 -8.83 0.38
CA LEU A 760 -17.34 -9.47 1.63
C LEU A 760 -16.70 -8.91 2.89
N GLY A 761 -15.66 -8.04 2.74
CA GLY A 761 -14.82 -7.59 3.86
C GLY A 761 -13.82 -8.68 4.31
N PHE A 762 -12.99 -8.35 5.29
CA PHE A 762 -11.88 -9.23 5.72
C PHE A 762 -12.37 -10.52 6.37
N ILE A 763 -13.44 -10.46 7.17
CA ILE A 763 -14.04 -11.64 7.79
C ILE A 763 -14.54 -12.62 6.73
N GLY A 764 -15.34 -12.14 5.77
CA GLY A 764 -15.87 -12.99 4.70
C GLY A 764 -14.75 -13.60 3.85
N THR A 765 -13.69 -12.84 3.59
CA THR A 765 -12.50 -13.30 2.87
C THR A 765 -11.80 -14.44 3.63
N ALA A 766 -11.56 -14.25 4.92
CA ALA A 766 -10.91 -15.26 5.75
C ALA A 766 -11.77 -16.56 5.83
N VAL A 767 -13.09 -16.43 5.94
CA VAL A 767 -14.01 -17.59 5.94
C VAL A 767 -13.90 -18.40 4.64
N VAL A 768 -13.81 -17.74 3.47
CA VAL A 768 -13.59 -18.43 2.18
C VAL A 768 -12.24 -19.16 2.20
N GLY A 769 -11.16 -18.52 2.68
CA GLY A 769 -9.85 -19.16 2.79
C GLY A 769 -9.85 -20.39 3.71
N VAL A 770 -10.52 -20.30 4.86
CA VAL A 770 -10.72 -21.42 5.78
C VAL A 770 -11.53 -22.54 5.11
N GLY A 771 -12.57 -22.18 4.33
CA GLY A 771 -13.36 -23.13 3.54
C GLY A 771 -12.50 -23.91 2.54
N CYS A 772 -11.55 -23.26 1.88
CA CYS A 772 -10.60 -23.94 0.99
C CYS A 772 -9.79 -25.02 1.74
N TYR A 773 -9.29 -24.73 2.92
CA TYR A 773 -8.57 -25.72 3.74
C TYR A 773 -9.48 -26.83 4.24
N ALA A 774 -10.70 -26.51 4.65
CA ALA A 774 -11.69 -27.52 5.07
C ALA A 774 -12.04 -28.47 3.95
N CYS A 775 -12.15 -27.99 2.69
CA CYS A 775 -12.41 -28.82 1.51
C CYS A 775 -11.18 -29.61 1.05
N ALA A 776 -9.97 -29.19 1.41
CA ALA A 776 -8.72 -29.88 1.10
C ALA A 776 -8.41 -31.05 2.06
N LEU A 777 -9.06 -31.09 3.25
CA LEU A 777 -8.94 -32.17 4.24
C LEU A 777 -9.60 -33.46 3.72
#